data_296dcea046b88da38ea38a07ec492746
#
_entry.id   296dcea046b88da38ea38a07ec492746
#
_cell.length_a   1.000
_cell.length_b   1.000
_cell.length_c   1.000
_cell.angle_alpha   90.00
_cell.angle_beta   90.00
_cell.angle_gamma   90.00
#
_symmetry.space_group_name_H-M   'P 1'
#
loop_
_entity.id
_entity.type
_entity.pdbx_description
1 polymer ?
#
loop_
_entity_poly.entity_id
_entity_poly.type
_entity_poly.pdbx_seq_one_letter_code
_entity_poly.pdbx_strand_id
1 'polypeptide(L)'
;MFNKLITIAVLSFTTIGAANASINQTKGDFEDKFRQLEESLPTPNVYRNAAGEPGHEYWQQQVDYKIKAKLDEKKRRITASQDITYHNNSPDTLKYLWVQLDQNKFRNDSMSAMTTTFGGIGNRGPATSTASASKPAQLSLGALRRQQFTDDNVLGYDIQAVKDSKGKTLKHTIVGTNMRVDLPVHLKPGKKVEFSINFAFNIVEEDAVSARSGYEHFPDDEREGGNDIFLLAQWFPRLHAYTDYEAWTNKEFIGRGEFTLEFGNYDVELTVPADHIVSSTGALQNPKSVLTSTQRKRLKEAEKADRTVFIVTEEEALENEKEGTNKSKTWKFRAENVRDFAWASSRKFMWDARGHQQGGNDQPLVMAMSFYPKEGGDLWKKYSTEAVIQTLEVYSRFSFDYPYPVAQSVNGPVGGMEYPMITFNGPRTELQDDGSRTYSQAEKRFLIGVVIHEVGHIYFPMVVNSDERQWTWMDEGLNSFLDGVAGREWDPTIPWGVEPRDIVSYMKSSTQVPIMTQSDSVLRLGPNAYGKPAVALNILRETILGRELFDFAFKEYALRWKYKRPTPADFFRTMEEASGVDLDWFWRGWFYSTDHVDISIDRISKLRLDTKDPDIDFDRLRQEELDKPLSLTDERNKAEGKKLWVERFPDITDFYDENDRFTVTNKERNAYKKFLDKLEPWEKTVFERAVKEDKNYYVLEFSNKGGLVMPIILELTFADGTTENQYIPAEIWRRTPKAVNKMIITDKDKELVSVTVDPRWETADVNVDNNHYPRKIVPSRIEAYKSKKSTRKVSRDIMQDIKTELKTDKEEDDKDNDE
;
A
#
# COMPACT_ATOMS: atom_id res chain seq x y z
N MET A 1 56.89 -15.85 43.68
CA MET A 1 55.44 -15.37 43.74
C MET A 1 55.05 -14.52 42.57
N PHE A 2 55.88 -13.90 41.79
CA PHE A 2 55.57 -13.02 40.64
C PHE A 2 55.20 -13.77 39.37
N ASN A 3 55.63 -15.01 39.16
CA ASN A 3 55.34 -15.75 37.90
C ASN A 3 53.97 -16.43 37.86
N LYS A 4 53.22 -16.50 38.97
CA LYS A 4 51.85 -17.05 38.97
C LYS A 4 50.77 -16.03 38.70
N LEU A 5 51.06 -14.74 38.88
CA LEU A 5 50.09 -13.64 38.59
C LEU A 5 50.01 -13.26 37.10
N ILE A 6 51.12 -13.45 36.34
CA ILE A 6 51.15 -13.15 34.89
C ILE A 6 50.43 -14.23 34.11
N THR A 7 50.45 -15.50 34.56
CA THR A 7 49.74 -16.58 33.87
C THR A 7 48.21 -16.49 34.02
N ILE A 8 47.70 -15.93 35.12
CA ILE A 8 46.26 -15.75 35.35
C ILE A 8 45.71 -14.55 34.53
N ALA A 9 46.51 -13.50 34.36
CA ALA A 9 46.09 -12.34 33.54
C ALA A 9 46.05 -12.65 32.04
N VAL A 10 46.94 -13.51 31.54
CA VAL A 10 46.96 -13.93 30.12
C VAL A 10 45.83 -14.91 29.83
N LEU A 11 45.42 -15.77 30.76
CA LEU A 11 44.26 -16.65 30.59
C LEU A 11 42.93 -15.89 30.64
N SER A 12 42.84 -14.78 31.39
CA SER A 12 41.62 -13.98 31.47
C SER A 12 41.37 -13.14 30.21
N PHE A 13 42.41 -12.75 29.47
CA PHE A 13 42.29 -12.02 28.21
C PHE A 13 41.99 -12.93 27.02
N THR A 14 42.44 -14.18 27.04
CA THR A 14 42.11 -15.14 25.96
C THR A 14 40.68 -15.69 26.05
N THR A 15 40.06 -15.73 27.25
CA THR A 15 38.69 -16.19 27.42
C THR A 15 37.66 -15.14 27.03
N ILE A 16 37.98 -13.83 27.12
CA ILE A 16 37.08 -12.77 26.69
C ILE A 16 37.06 -12.67 25.14
N GLY A 17 38.19 -12.89 24.49
CA GLY A 17 38.26 -12.93 23.02
C GLY A 17 37.58 -14.16 22.40
N ALA A 18 37.63 -15.32 23.09
CA ALA A 18 36.96 -16.54 22.63
C ALA A 18 35.43 -16.53 22.87
N ALA A 19 34.96 -15.84 23.92
CA ALA A 19 33.51 -15.72 24.17
C ALA A 19 32.81 -14.83 23.16
N ASN A 20 33.49 -13.84 22.58
CA ASN A 20 32.91 -13.01 21.51
C ASN A 20 32.98 -13.66 20.10
N ALA A 21 33.83 -14.70 19.92
CA ALA A 21 33.91 -15.41 18.65
C ALA A 21 32.95 -16.61 18.56
N SER A 22 32.30 -16.99 19.65
CA SER A 22 31.39 -18.14 19.69
C SER A 22 29.89 -17.79 19.73
N ILE A 23 29.52 -16.53 19.57
CA ILE A 23 28.17 -16.16 19.22
C ILE A 23 28.03 -16.29 17.67
N ASN A 24 28.42 -17.43 17.15
CA ASN A 24 28.21 -17.76 15.78
C ASN A 24 26.89 -18.54 15.67
N GLN A 25 25.92 -17.81 15.20
CA GLN A 25 24.93 -18.24 14.26
C GLN A 25 24.67 -19.74 14.27
N THR A 26 23.77 -20.16 15.10
CA THR A 26 23.12 -21.44 14.89
C THR A 26 22.36 -21.36 13.56
N LYS A 27 22.50 -22.40 12.77
CA LYS A 27 21.69 -22.64 11.57
C LYS A 27 20.22 -22.41 11.91
N GLY A 28 19.63 -21.34 11.37
CA GLY A 28 18.25 -20.95 11.70
C GLY A 28 18.12 -19.61 12.45
N ASP A 29 19.20 -18.85 12.59
CA ASP A 29 19.16 -17.51 13.17
C ASP A 29 18.34 -16.57 12.27
N PHE A 30 17.40 -15.87 12.89
CA PHE A 30 16.61 -14.82 12.23
C PHE A 30 17.47 -13.64 11.71
N GLU A 31 18.71 -13.56 12.07
CA GLU A 31 19.67 -12.58 11.56
C GLU A 31 20.17 -12.89 10.13
N ASP A 32 19.99 -14.10 9.61
CA ASP A 32 20.27 -14.41 8.21
C ASP A 32 19.23 -13.78 7.28
N LYS A 33 19.56 -12.58 6.79
CA LYS A 33 18.67 -11.78 5.94
C LYS A 33 18.48 -12.38 4.53
N PHE A 34 19.36 -13.29 4.10
CA PHE A 34 19.36 -13.94 2.80
C PHE A 34 18.95 -15.42 2.85
N ARG A 35 18.47 -15.89 4.00
CA ARG A 35 17.91 -17.22 4.13
C ARG A 35 16.76 -17.41 3.16
N GLN A 36 16.79 -18.47 2.37
CA GLN A 36 15.76 -18.74 1.36
C GLN A 36 14.38 -18.82 2.00
N LEU A 37 13.42 -18.12 1.44
CA LEU A 37 12.07 -18.01 1.98
C LEU A 37 11.30 -19.34 1.82
N GLU A 38 11.66 -20.14 0.81
CA GLU A 38 11.10 -21.46 0.55
C GLU A 38 11.16 -22.41 1.75
N GLU A 39 12.11 -22.23 2.68
CA GLU A 39 12.12 -22.98 3.95
C GLU A 39 10.91 -22.68 4.86
N SER A 40 10.25 -21.55 4.67
CA SER A 40 9.12 -21.06 5.49
C SER A 40 7.80 -21.05 4.74
N LEU A 41 7.81 -21.02 3.40
CA LEU A 41 6.62 -21.04 2.57
C LEU A 41 6.00 -22.45 2.51
N PRO A 42 4.70 -22.56 2.26
CA PRO A 42 4.06 -23.86 2.01
C PRO A 42 4.75 -24.61 0.87
N THR A 43 5.05 -25.89 1.06
CA THR A 43 5.67 -26.73 0.03
C THR A 43 4.81 -26.76 -1.23
N PRO A 44 5.37 -26.55 -2.43
CA PRO A 44 4.66 -26.70 -3.70
C PRO A 44 4.03 -28.10 -3.83
N ASN A 45 2.86 -28.16 -4.47
CA ASN A 45 2.09 -29.39 -4.61
C ASN A 45 1.31 -29.39 -5.94
N VAL A 46 0.41 -30.38 -6.12
CA VAL A 46 -0.39 -30.51 -7.36
C VAL A 46 -1.43 -29.39 -7.55
N TYR A 47 -1.76 -28.62 -6.50
CA TYR A 47 -2.69 -27.51 -6.55
C TYR A 47 -1.99 -26.16 -6.75
N ARG A 48 -0.73 -26.02 -6.28
CA ARG A 48 0.10 -24.78 -6.34
C ARG A 48 1.53 -25.18 -6.61
N ASN A 49 2.04 -24.80 -7.77
CA ASN A 49 3.39 -25.21 -8.20
C ASN A 49 4.49 -24.27 -7.68
N ALA A 50 5.74 -24.63 -7.92
CA ALA A 50 6.91 -23.87 -7.48
C ALA A 50 7.12 -22.54 -8.23
N ALA A 51 6.50 -22.37 -9.40
CA ALA A 51 6.52 -21.11 -10.15
C ALA A 51 5.47 -20.09 -9.68
N GLY A 52 4.72 -20.40 -8.61
CA GLY A 52 3.63 -19.56 -8.12
C GLY A 52 2.38 -19.61 -9.00
N GLU A 53 2.21 -20.66 -9.83
CA GLU A 53 1.05 -20.86 -10.68
C GLU A 53 0.04 -21.85 -10.05
N PRO A 54 -1.25 -21.76 -10.43
CA PRO A 54 -2.17 -22.85 -10.16
C PRO A 54 -1.65 -24.17 -10.74
N GLY A 55 -1.57 -25.20 -9.91
CA GLY A 55 -1.13 -26.53 -10.33
C GLY A 55 -2.18 -27.23 -11.20
N HIS A 56 -1.79 -28.36 -11.79
CA HIS A 56 -2.66 -29.10 -12.72
C HIS A 56 -3.91 -29.74 -12.10
N GLU A 57 -3.98 -29.87 -10.78
CA GLU A 57 -5.15 -30.30 -10.03
C GLU A 57 -5.79 -29.17 -9.22
N TYR A 58 -5.47 -27.90 -9.54
CA TYR A 58 -6.07 -26.74 -8.84
C TYR A 58 -7.59 -26.78 -8.96
N TRP A 59 -8.24 -26.55 -7.84
CA TRP A 59 -9.70 -26.49 -7.75
C TRP A 59 -10.13 -25.32 -6.89
N GLN A 60 -11.34 -24.86 -7.08
CA GLN A 60 -12.08 -24.00 -6.16
C GLN A 60 -13.57 -24.28 -6.28
N GLN A 61 -14.29 -24.00 -5.23
CA GLN A 61 -15.74 -24.18 -5.18
C GLN A 61 -16.44 -23.14 -6.07
N GLN A 62 -17.72 -23.40 -6.38
CA GLN A 62 -18.59 -22.46 -7.05
C GLN A 62 -19.91 -22.37 -6.30
N VAL A 63 -20.48 -21.16 -6.18
CA VAL A 63 -21.76 -20.95 -5.52
C VAL A 63 -22.66 -20.02 -6.34
N ASP A 64 -23.74 -20.57 -6.89
CA ASP A 64 -24.72 -19.78 -7.65
C ASP A 64 -25.89 -19.37 -6.76
N TYR A 65 -26.38 -18.15 -6.93
CA TYR A 65 -27.46 -17.56 -6.13
C TYR A 65 -28.60 -17.05 -7.01
N LYS A 66 -29.84 -17.34 -6.58
CA LYS A 66 -31.04 -16.68 -7.07
C LYS A 66 -31.73 -16.01 -5.91
N ILE A 67 -31.73 -14.66 -5.90
CA ILE A 67 -32.17 -13.87 -4.75
C ILE A 67 -33.36 -13.00 -5.14
N LYS A 68 -34.40 -12.99 -4.28
CA LYS A 68 -35.52 -12.06 -4.38
C LYS A 68 -35.60 -11.26 -3.10
N ALA A 69 -35.39 -9.94 -3.20
CA ALA A 69 -35.40 -9.05 -2.06
C ALA A 69 -36.42 -7.93 -2.24
N LYS A 70 -37.02 -7.54 -1.11
CA LYS A 70 -37.94 -6.41 -1.02
C LYS A 70 -37.46 -5.43 0.04
N LEU A 71 -37.33 -4.18 -0.35
CA LEU A 71 -37.07 -3.04 0.55
C LEU A 71 -38.42 -2.50 1.05
N ASP A 72 -38.58 -2.48 2.36
CA ASP A 72 -39.60 -1.66 3.05
C ASP A 72 -38.88 -0.37 3.52
N GLU A 73 -39.03 0.69 2.73
CA GLU A 73 -38.38 1.97 2.99
C GLU A 73 -38.78 2.56 4.34
N LYS A 74 -40.10 2.51 4.67
CA LYS A 74 -40.64 3.11 5.90
C LYS A 74 -40.09 2.42 7.16
N LYS A 75 -39.89 1.10 7.07
CA LYS A 75 -39.35 0.30 8.17
C LYS A 75 -37.83 0.16 8.10
N ARG A 76 -37.22 0.64 7.02
CA ARG A 76 -35.79 0.45 6.74
C ARG A 76 -35.38 -1.02 6.92
N ARG A 77 -36.15 -1.94 6.28
CA ARG A 77 -36.04 -3.38 6.45
C ARG A 77 -35.96 -4.10 5.11
N ILE A 78 -35.09 -5.07 5.02
CA ILE A 78 -35.04 -6.04 3.93
C ILE A 78 -35.78 -7.32 4.35
N THR A 79 -36.57 -7.86 3.41
CA THR A 79 -37.11 -9.23 3.49
C THR A 79 -36.75 -9.93 2.19
N ALA A 80 -36.13 -11.11 2.28
CA ALA A 80 -35.61 -11.78 1.10
C ALA A 80 -35.70 -13.31 1.20
N SER A 81 -35.67 -13.92 0.04
CA SER A 81 -35.43 -15.35 -0.13
C SER A 81 -34.30 -15.58 -1.12
N GLN A 82 -33.49 -16.59 -0.87
CA GLN A 82 -32.44 -17.01 -1.80
C GLN A 82 -32.47 -18.51 -2.01
N ASP A 83 -32.29 -18.93 -3.25
CA ASP A 83 -31.99 -20.30 -3.65
C ASP A 83 -30.49 -20.38 -3.96
N ILE A 84 -29.80 -21.32 -3.33
CA ILE A 84 -28.36 -21.49 -3.39
C ILE A 84 -28.04 -22.82 -4.04
N THR A 85 -27.15 -22.81 -5.03
CA THR A 85 -26.55 -24.01 -5.60
C THR A 85 -25.06 -24.03 -5.28
N TYR A 86 -24.64 -24.97 -4.42
CA TYR A 86 -23.22 -25.13 -4.06
C TYR A 86 -22.63 -26.31 -4.82
N HIS A 87 -21.54 -26.07 -5.56
CA HIS A 87 -20.80 -27.05 -6.34
C HIS A 87 -19.54 -27.47 -5.57
N ASN A 88 -19.43 -28.75 -5.24
CA ASN A 88 -18.24 -29.29 -4.57
C ASN A 88 -17.22 -29.74 -5.61
N ASN A 89 -16.28 -28.89 -5.95
CA ASN A 89 -15.17 -29.15 -6.88
C ASN A 89 -13.92 -29.69 -6.15
N SER A 90 -13.94 -29.76 -4.81
CA SER A 90 -12.84 -30.31 -4.02
C SER A 90 -12.79 -31.84 -4.10
N PRO A 91 -11.64 -32.47 -3.77
CA PRO A 91 -11.53 -33.90 -3.62
C PRO A 91 -12.26 -34.46 -2.37
N ASP A 92 -12.75 -33.58 -1.51
CA ASP A 92 -13.30 -33.92 -0.21
C ASP A 92 -14.80 -34.17 -0.25
N THR A 93 -15.28 -35.02 0.66
CA THR A 93 -16.73 -35.23 0.90
C THR A 93 -17.20 -34.30 2.02
N LEU A 94 -18.04 -33.31 1.68
CA LEU A 94 -18.53 -32.31 2.64
C LEU A 94 -19.76 -32.81 3.36
N LYS A 95 -19.76 -32.71 4.71
CA LYS A 95 -20.86 -33.16 5.59
C LYS A 95 -21.78 -32.01 6.00
N TYR A 96 -21.27 -30.79 5.93
CA TYR A 96 -21.95 -29.54 6.28
C TYR A 96 -21.37 -28.41 5.44
N LEU A 97 -22.09 -27.30 5.40
CA LEU A 97 -21.64 -26.02 4.81
C LEU A 97 -21.60 -24.97 5.89
N TRP A 98 -20.67 -23.99 5.74
CA TRP A 98 -20.62 -22.79 6.54
C TRP A 98 -21.14 -21.58 5.76
N VAL A 99 -22.03 -20.83 6.40
CA VAL A 99 -22.66 -19.63 5.85
C VAL A 99 -22.30 -18.42 6.72
N GLN A 100 -21.90 -17.31 6.10
CA GLN A 100 -21.63 -16.05 6.77
C GLN A 100 -22.93 -15.30 7.03
N LEU A 101 -23.06 -14.73 8.22
CA LEU A 101 -24.19 -13.92 8.67
C LEU A 101 -23.66 -12.56 9.11
N ASP A 102 -23.14 -11.76 8.19
CA ASP A 102 -22.37 -10.54 8.48
C ASP A 102 -23.17 -9.49 9.26
N GLN A 103 -24.48 -9.35 9.00
CA GLN A 103 -25.35 -8.43 9.75
C GLN A 103 -25.39 -8.73 11.26
N ASN A 104 -25.08 -9.96 11.68
CA ASN A 104 -25.01 -10.32 13.09
C ASN A 104 -23.89 -9.59 13.85
N LYS A 105 -22.91 -9.02 13.15
CA LYS A 105 -21.89 -8.14 13.76
C LYS A 105 -22.51 -6.97 14.53
N PHE A 106 -23.66 -6.48 14.08
CA PHE A 106 -24.31 -5.30 14.68
C PHE A 106 -25.17 -5.63 15.92
N ARG A 107 -25.32 -6.90 16.27
CA ARG A 107 -26.04 -7.32 17.49
C ARG A 107 -25.28 -6.90 18.74
N ASN A 108 -26.01 -6.59 19.81
CA ASN A 108 -25.43 -6.22 21.11
C ASN A 108 -24.58 -7.34 21.73
N ASP A 109 -24.89 -8.61 21.44
CA ASP A 109 -24.20 -9.80 21.93
C ASP A 109 -23.14 -10.34 20.93
N SER A 110 -22.81 -9.56 19.91
CA SER A 110 -21.80 -9.96 18.91
C SER A 110 -20.39 -9.96 19.50
N MET A 111 -19.50 -10.78 18.94
CA MET A 111 -18.07 -10.77 19.27
C MET A 111 -17.47 -9.37 19.05
N SER A 112 -17.86 -8.71 17.96
CA SER A 112 -17.43 -7.34 17.68
C SER A 112 -17.82 -6.36 18.79
N ALA A 113 -19.07 -6.42 19.27
CA ALA A 113 -19.53 -5.54 20.36
C ALA A 113 -18.81 -5.86 21.69
N MET A 114 -18.66 -7.15 22.02
CA MET A 114 -18.02 -7.58 23.28
C MET A 114 -16.52 -7.35 23.33
N THR A 115 -15.82 -7.32 22.17
CA THR A 115 -14.37 -7.13 22.12
C THR A 115 -13.95 -5.69 21.80
N THR A 116 -14.90 -4.81 21.50
CA THR A 116 -14.60 -3.38 21.28
C THR A 116 -14.11 -2.73 22.57
N THR A 117 -12.88 -2.18 22.52
CA THR A 117 -12.29 -1.49 23.67
C THR A 117 -12.62 0.01 23.65
N PHE A 118 -13.06 0.56 24.79
CA PHE A 118 -13.26 1.98 24.93
C PHE A 118 -11.91 2.73 24.98
N GLY A 119 -11.76 3.78 24.20
CA GLY A 119 -10.49 4.51 24.08
C GLY A 119 -9.43 3.76 23.29
N GLY A 120 -9.86 2.83 22.45
CA GLY A 120 -9.02 1.92 21.69
C GLY A 120 -7.81 2.54 21.03
N ILE A 121 -6.74 1.76 20.99
CA ILE A 121 -5.50 1.93 20.21
C ILE A 121 -5.84 1.82 18.70
N GLY A 122 -6.84 2.58 18.28
CA GLY A 122 -7.22 2.71 16.88
C GLY A 122 -6.93 4.15 16.45
N ASN A 123 -5.97 4.38 15.57
CA ASN A 123 -5.63 5.65 14.92
C ASN A 123 -4.96 6.76 15.76
N ARG A 124 -4.89 6.68 17.08
CA ARG A 124 -3.96 7.51 17.85
C ARG A 124 -2.99 6.56 18.52
N GLY A 125 -1.68 6.75 18.29
CA GLY A 125 -0.62 5.97 18.92
C GLY A 125 -0.84 5.81 20.42
N PRO A 126 -0.06 4.94 21.10
CA PRO A 126 -0.22 4.76 22.54
C PRO A 126 -0.40 6.14 23.14
N ALA A 127 -1.51 6.35 23.83
CA ALA A 127 -1.70 7.59 24.56
C ALA A 127 -0.47 7.73 25.46
N THR A 128 0.52 8.47 25.00
CA THR A 128 1.44 9.16 25.89
C THR A 128 0.58 10.20 26.56
N SER A 129 -0.40 9.69 27.35
CA SER A 129 -1.14 10.55 28.22
C SER A 129 -0.23 10.86 29.41
N THR A 130 0.59 11.85 29.25
CA THR A 130 0.69 12.86 30.28
C THR A 130 -0.62 13.68 30.26
N ALA A 131 -1.77 13.03 30.12
CA ALA A 131 -3.05 13.61 30.43
C ALA A 131 -3.04 13.77 31.95
N SER A 132 -2.82 15.00 32.35
CA SER A 132 -3.04 15.46 33.72
C SER A 132 -4.25 14.71 34.28
N ALA A 133 -4.08 14.01 35.38
CA ALA A 133 -5.09 13.24 36.10
C ALA A 133 -6.30 14.05 36.60
N SER A 134 -6.59 15.22 36.04
CA SER A 134 -7.51 16.22 36.55
C SER A 134 -8.82 16.40 35.76
N LYS A 135 -8.99 15.70 34.60
CA LYS A 135 -10.27 15.73 33.86
C LYS A 135 -10.78 14.31 33.65
N PRO A 136 -12.00 13.98 34.06
CA PRO A 136 -12.60 12.67 33.74
C PRO A 136 -12.70 12.51 32.24
N ALA A 137 -12.50 11.27 31.76
CA ALA A 137 -12.70 10.92 30.36
C ALA A 137 -14.13 11.28 29.95
N GLN A 138 -14.31 12.00 28.84
CA GLN A 138 -15.63 12.41 28.37
C GLN A 138 -16.11 11.42 27.30
N LEU A 139 -17.36 10.99 27.42
CA LEU A 139 -18.04 10.23 26.38
C LEU A 139 -18.40 11.19 25.23
N SER A 140 -18.02 10.84 23.99
CA SER A 140 -18.40 11.64 22.82
C SER A 140 -19.88 11.43 22.46
N LEU A 141 -20.53 12.46 21.88
CA LEU A 141 -21.90 12.37 21.39
C LEU A 141 -22.07 11.22 20.39
N GLY A 142 -21.10 11.01 19.48
CA GLY A 142 -21.12 9.89 18.54
C GLY A 142 -21.09 8.51 19.20
N ALA A 143 -20.30 8.36 20.28
CA ALA A 143 -20.30 7.10 21.03
C ALA A 143 -21.62 6.85 21.74
N LEU A 144 -22.26 7.90 22.28
CA LEU A 144 -23.58 7.81 22.91
C LEU A 144 -24.65 7.48 21.88
N ARG A 145 -24.66 8.14 20.70
CA ARG A 145 -25.61 7.87 19.59
C ARG A 145 -25.50 6.42 19.12
N ARG A 146 -24.27 5.91 18.98
CA ARG A 146 -24.04 4.49 18.60
C ARG A 146 -24.68 3.55 19.62
N GLN A 147 -24.43 3.77 20.91
CA GLN A 147 -25.00 2.94 21.97
C GLN A 147 -26.54 2.98 21.95
N GLN A 148 -27.14 4.15 21.88
CA GLN A 148 -28.59 4.33 21.81
C GLN A 148 -29.19 3.67 20.57
N PHE A 149 -28.59 3.87 19.39
CA PHE A 149 -29.06 3.23 18.16
C PHE A 149 -29.05 1.70 18.26
N THR A 150 -28.00 1.13 18.83
CA THR A 150 -27.85 -0.32 18.99
C THR A 150 -28.84 -0.87 20.03
N ASP A 151 -29.12 -0.12 21.10
CA ASP A 151 -30.07 -0.53 22.16
C ASP A 151 -31.53 -0.43 21.70
N ASP A 152 -31.86 0.56 20.88
CA ASP A 152 -33.23 0.81 20.43
C ASP A 152 -33.65 -0.05 19.23
N ASN A 153 -32.71 -0.72 18.55
CA ASN A 153 -32.96 -1.47 17.32
C ASN A 153 -32.61 -2.97 17.44
N VAL A 154 -33.49 -3.81 16.90
CA VAL A 154 -33.22 -5.25 16.74
C VAL A 154 -32.39 -5.43 15.48
N LEU A 155 -31.09 -5.65 15.63
CA LEU A 155 -30.11 -5.79 14.56
C LEU A 155 -29.71 -7.25 14.33
N GLY A 156 -29.11 -7.52 13.16
CA GLY A 156 -28.72 -8.84 12.73
C GLY A 156 -29.79 -9.55 11.89
N TYR A 157 -29.44 -10.72 11.39
CA TYR A 157 -30.36 -11.52 10.57
C TYR A 157 -31.46 -12.19 11.42
N ASP A 158 -32.68 -12.12 10.91
CA ASP A 158 -33.82 -12.97 11.27
C ASP A 158 -33.88 -14.11 10.23
N ILE A 159 -33.28 -15.26 10.56
CA ILE A 159 -33.28 -16.46 9.69
C ILE A 159 -34.59 -17.22 9.90
N GLN A 160 -35.49 -17.11 8.94
CA GLN A 160 -36.87 -17.62 9.05
C GLN A 160 -36.99 -19.08 8.63
N ALA A 161 -36.20 -19.52 7.65
CA ALA A 161 -36.18 -20.87 7.17
C ALA A 161 -34.90 -21.25 6.45
N VAL A 162 -34.41 -22.47 6.67
CA VAL A 162 -33.36 -23.09 5.86
C VAL A 162 -33.89 -24.45 5.41
N LYS A 163 -34.09 -24.64 4.08
CA LYS A 163 -34.76 -25.80 3.50
C LYS A 163 -33.96 -26.39 2.35
N ASP A 164 -34.05 -27.71 2.19
CA ASP A 164 -33.55 -28.41 1.00
C ASP A 164 -34.43 -28.16 -0.23
N SER A 165 -34.00 -28.64 -1.40
CA SER A 165 -34.73 -28.48 -2.70
C SER A 165 -36.11 -29.13 -2.70
N LYS A 166 -36.43 -29.98 -1.70
CA LYS A 166 -37.77 -30.64 -1.51
C LYS A 166 -38.62 -29.88 -0.49
N GLY A 167 -38.14 -28.75 0.05
CA GLY A 167 -38.84 -27.96 1.07
C GLY A 167 -38.71 -28.44 2.50
N LYS A 168 -37.91 -29.50 2.76
CA LYS A 168 -37.69 -30.05 4.12
C LYS A 168 -36.66 -29.17 4.84
N THR A 169 -36.94 -28.84 6.10
CA THR A 169 -36.05 -28.05 6.95
C THR A 169 -34.71 -28.79 7.16
N LEU A 170 -33.62 -28.05 6.91
CA LEU A 170 -32.26 -28.48 7.21
C LEU A 170 -31.89 -28.07 8.63
N LYS A 171 -31.20 -28.99 9.33
CA LYS A 171 -30.65 -28.71 10.64
C LYS A 171 -29.52 -27.69 10.50
N HIS A 172 -29.59 -26.62 11.28
CA HIS A 172 -28.55 -25.59 11.29
C HIS A 172 -28.31 -25.06 12.71
N THR A 173 -27.13 -24.47 12.90
CA THR A 173 -26.72 -23.90 14.19
C THR A 173 -26.01 -22.56 13.90
N ILE A 174 -26.42 -21.48 14.57
CA ILE A 174 -25.85 -20.13 14.45
C ILE A 174 -24.96 -19.88 15.65
N VAL A 175 -23.73 -19.42 15.35
CA VAL A 175 -22.74 -19.00 16.36
C VAL A 175 -22.14 -17.69 15.85
N GLY A 176 -22.49 -16.59 16.52
CA GLY A 176 -22.03 -15.25 16.10
C GLY A 176 -22.42 -14.92 14.66
N THR A 177 -21.44 -14.62 13.84
CA THR A 177 -21.59 -14.33 12.41
C THR A 177 -21.49 -15.55 11.51
N ASN A 178 -21.53 -16.75 12.09
CA ASN A 178 -21.42 -18.01 11.35
C ASN A 178 -22.68 -18.89 11.52
N MET A 179 -23.15 -19.51 10.43
CA MET A 179 -24.18 -20.53 10.48
C MET A 179 -23.69 -21.83 9.83
N ARG A 180 -23.66 -22.90 10.59
CA ARG A 180 -23.43 -24.24 10.07
C ARG A 180 -24.74 -24.84 9.60
N VAL A 181 -24.76 -25.35 8.37
CA VAL A 181 -25.88 -26.09 7.79
C VAL A 181 -25.49 -27.58 7.59
N ASP A 182 -26.10 -28.51 8.34
CA ASP A 182 -25.81 -29.92 8.24
C ASP A 182 -26.48 -30.51 7.00
N LEU A 183 -25.73 -31.25 6.19
CA LEU A 183 -26.23 -31.89 4.98
C LEU A 183 -26.77 -33.30 5.31
N PRO A 184 -28.06 -33.62 5.03
CA PRO A 184 -28.63 -34.91 5.29
C PRO A 184 -28.02 -36.01 4.42
N VAL A 185 -27.48 -35.68 3.27
CA VAL A 185 -26.68 -36.51 2.38
C VAL A 185 -25.35 -35.79 2.17
N HIS A 186 -24.25 -36.52 2.47
CA HIS A 186 -22.91 -35.93 2.32
C HIS A 186 -22.62 -35.62 0.85
N LEU A 187 -22.10 -34.41 0.60
CA LEU A 187 -21.82 -33.89 -0.72
C LEU A 187 -20.44 -34.39 -1.21
N LYS A 188 -20.49 -35.38 -2.13
CA LYS A 188 -19.27 -35.97 -2.70
C LYS A 188 -18.57 -35.03 -3.72
N PRO A 189 -17.27 -35.25 -4.01
CA PRO A 189 -16.54 -34.58 -5.10
C PRO A 189 -17.32 -34.56 -6.42
N GLY A 190 -17.29 -33.43 -7.13
CA GLY A 190 -17.96 -33.20 -8.41
C GLY A 190 -19.51 -33.20 -8.33
N LYS A 191 -20.10 -33.14 -7.14
CA LYS A 191 -21.55 -33.05 -6.93
C LYS A 191 -21.97 -31.67 -6.47
N LYS A 192 -23.26 -31.36 -6.63
CA LYS A 192 -23.87 -30.13 -6.15
C LYS A 192 -24.98 -30.42 -5.15
N VAL A 193 -25.27 -29.42 -4.33
CA VAL A 193 -26.43 -29.40 -3.42
C VAL A 193 -27.17 -28.07 -3.62
N GLU A 194 -28.52 -28.19 -3.56
CA GLU A 194 -29.43 -27.06 -3.68
C GLU A 194 -30.23 -26.91 -2.38
N PHE A 195 -30.29 -25.67 -1.87
CA PHE A 195 -31.05 -25.33 -0.67
C PHE A 195 -31.47 -23.89 -0.69
N SER A 196 -32.40 -23.48 0.16
CA SER A 196 -32.90 -22.12 0.25
C SER A 196 -32.82 -21.56 1.66
N ILE A 197 -32.67 -20.25 1.76
CA ILE A 197 -32.74 -19.48 3.00
C ILE A 197 -33.75 -18.36 2.84
N ASN A 198 -34.72 -18.27 3.78
CA ASN A 198 -35.55 -17.08 3.92
C ASN A 198 -35.06 -16.26 5.10
N PHE A 199 -34.87 -14.97 4.88
CA PHE A 199 -34.30 -14.11 5.89
C PHE A 199 -34.85 -12.67 5.82
N ALA A 200 -34.68 -11.94 6.91
CA ALA A 200 -34.94 -10.51 6.97
C ALA A 200 -33.93 -9.84 7.92
N PHE A 201 -33.75 -8.53 7.81
CA PHE A 201 -32.97 -7.73 8.75
C PHE A 201 -33.36 -6.27 8.67
N ASN A 202 -33.12 -5.52 9.76
CA ASN A 202 -33.25 -4.07 9.79
C ASN A 202 -31.94 -3.45 9.30
N ILE A 203 -32.06 -2.51 8.37
CA ILE A 203 -30.89 -1.81 7.78
C ILE A 203 -30.36 -0.83 8.84
N VAL A 204 -29.08 -0.85 9.06
CA VAL A 204 -28.41 0.05 10.01
C VAL A 204 -28.32 1.48 9.45
N GLU A 205 -28.39 2.46 10.31
CA GLU A 205 -27.98 3.82 9.98
C GLU A 205 -26.44 3.86 9.96
N GLU A 206 -25.86 4.10 8.80
CA GLU A 206 -24.39 3.95 8.63
C GLU A 206 -23.63 4.85 9.60
N ASP A 207 -23.97 6.12 9.64
CA ASP A 207 -23.33 7.15 10.47
C ASP A 207 -23.41 6.85 11.98
N ALA A 208 -24.47 6.16 12.43
CA ALA A 208 -24.63 5.76 13.81
C ALA A 208 -23.67 4.63 14.21
N VAL A 209 -23.38 3.67 13.32
CA VAL A 209 -22.60 2.47 13.66
C VAL A 209 -21.27 2.32 12.89
N SER A 210 -21.00 3.21 11.93
CA SER A 210 -19.84 3.16 11.03
C SER A 210 -19.75 1.79 10.34
N ALA A 211 -20.72 1.50 9.50
CA ALA A 211 -20.83 0.25 8.76
C ALA A 211 -20.30 0.39 7.32
N ARG A 212 -20.10 -0.72 6.63
CA ARG A 212 -19.75 -0.78 5.19
C ARG A 212 -21.00 -0.75 4.30
N SER A 213 -22.17 -0.66 4.89
CA SER A 213 -23.48 -0.57 4.25
C SER A 213 -24.47 0.03 5.23
N GLY A 214 -25.62 0.50 4.75
CA GLY A 214 -26.63 1.07 5.61
C GLY A 214 -27.50 2.07 4.86
N TYR A 215 -28.20 2.88 5.61
CA TYR A 215 -28.94 4.02 5.07
C TYR A 215 -28.40 5.34 5.61
N GLU A 216 -28.63 6.39 4.83
CA GLU A 216 -28.48 7.79 5.22
C GLU A 216 -29.81 8.49 5.05
N HIS A 217 -30.19 9.30 6.03
CA HIS A 217 -31.46 10.01 6.07
C HIS A 217 -31.27 11.50 5.82
N PHE A 218 -32.11 12.07 4.94
CA PHE A 218 -32.15 13.50 4.57
C PHE A 218 -33.44 14.11 5.09
N PRO A 219 -33.49 14.56 6.38
CA PRO A 219 -34.71 15.06 7.00
C PRO A 219 -35.17 16.41 6.44
N ASP A 220 -34.25 17.20 5.88
CA ASP A 220 -34.50 18.56 5.37
C ASP A 220 -35.00 18.60 3.90
N ASP A 221 -35.15 17.44 3.26
CA ASP A 221 -35.75 17.38 1.93
C ASP A 221 -37.25 17.77 1.98
N GLU A 222 -37.80 18.30 0.87
CA GLU A 222 -39.18 18.82 0.79
C GLU A 222 -40.23 17.76 1.11
N ARG A 223 -39.95 16.48 0.91
CA ARG A 223 -40.85 15.37 1.20
C ARG A 223 -41.13 15.26 2.69
N GLU A 224 -42.42 15.07 3.06
CA GLU A 224 -42.79 14.77 4.45
C GLU A 224 -42.09 13.47 4.95
N GLY A 225 -41.28 13.62 5.99
CA GLY A 225 -40.43 12.55 6.56
C GLY A 225 -39.13 12.33 5.82
N GLY A 226 -38.70 13.23 4.95
CA GLY A 226 -37.42 13.23 4.28
C GLY A 226 -37.22 12.11 3.25
N ASN A 227 -35.98 11.91 2.79
CA ASN A 227 -35.60 10.85 1.84
C ASN A 227 -34.41 10.05 2.40
N ASP A 228 -34.26 8.84 1.90
CA ASP A 228 -33.15 7.96 2.28
C ASP A 228 -32.32 7.56 1.03
N ILE A 229 -31.01 7.39 1.25
CA ILE A 229 -30.12 6.63 0.37
C ILE A 229 -29.80 5.31 1.05
N PHE A 230 -29.98 4.21 0.37
CA PHE A 230 -29.65 2.85 0.82
C PHE A 230 -28.46 2.32 0.06
N LEU A 231 -27.38 1.94 0.78
CA LEU A 231 -26.24 1.20 0.26
C LEU A 231 -26.26 -0.20 0.91
N LEU A 232 -26.48 -1.23 0.12
CA LEU A 232 -26.71 -2.60 0.60
C LEU A 232 -25.56 -3.53 0.18
N ALA A 233 -24.70 -3.85 1.13
CA ALA A 233 -23.62 -4.83 1.01
C ALA A 233 -23.64 -5.73 2.24
N GLN A 234 -23.02 -6.91 2.15
CA GLN A 234 -23.12 -7.96 3.19
C GLN A 234 -24.57 -8.19 3.64
N TRP A 235 -25.51 -8.11 2.69
CA TRP A 235 -26.94 -8.01 2.95
C TRP A 235 -27.69 -9.35 2.82
N PHE A 236 -27.02 -10.43 2.40
CA PHE A 236 -27.57 -11.76 2.28
C PHE A 236 -26.65 -12.80 2.91
N PRO A 237 -27.16 -13.92 3.44
CA PRO A 237 -26.33 -15.03 3.91
C PRO A 237 -25.44 -15.60 2.80
N ARG A 238 -24.11 -15.55 2.97
CA ARG A 238 -23.11 -15.95 1.96
C ARG A 238 -22.37 -17.19 2.38
N LEU A 239 -22.00 -18.08 1.42
CA LEU A 239 -21.16 -19.24 1.73
C LEU A 239 -19.73 -18.80 2.07
N HIS A 240 -19.14 -19.39 3.10
CA HIS A 240 -17.70 -19.32 3.33
C HIS A 240 -16.94 -20.04 2.23
N ALA A 241 -15.74 -19.58 1.94
CA ALA A 241 -14.84 -20.29 1.05
C ALA A 241 -14.36 -21.62 1.68
N TYR A 242 -14.19 -22.62 0.82
CA TYR A 242 -13.53 -23.89 1.15
C TYR A 242 -12.31 -24.04 0.25
N THR A 243 -11.12 -24.00 0.83
CA THR A 243 -9.86 -23.85 0.11
C THR A 243 -8.98 -25.10 0.22
N ASP A 244 -8.03 -25.24 -0.69
CA ASP A 244 -7.02 -26.30 -0.72
C ASP A 244 -5.97 -26.17 0.40
N TYR A 245 -5.82 -24.99 1.01
CA TYR A 245 -4.80 -24.69 2.02
C TYR A 245 -5.34 -24.55 3.46
N GLU A 246 -6.63 -24.30 3.67
CA GLU A 246 -7.20 -24.08 5.00
C GLU A 246 -8.53 -24.83 5.23
N ALA A 247 -9.11 -25.45 4.20
CA ALA A 247 -10.49 -25.97 4.21
C ALA A 247 -11.49 -24.82 4.43
N TRP A 248 -12.41 -24.88 5.41
CA TRP A 248 -13.39 -23.84 5.67
C TRP A 248 -12.73 -22.58 6.29
N THR A 249 -12.92 -21.43 5.65
CA THR A 249 -12.43 -20.12 6.14
C THR A 249 -13.44 -19.43 7.08
N ASN A 250 -14.09 -20.18 7.97
CA ASN A 250 -15.21 -19.76 8.79
C ASN A 250 -14.80 -18.94 10.04
N LYS A 251 -13.98 -17.91 9.86
CA LYS A 251 -13.60 -17.01 10.93
C LYS A 251 -14.71 -16.02 11.27
N GLU A 252 -14.86 -15.69 12.53
CA GLU A 252 -15.82 -14.70 12.99
C GLU A 252 -15.55 -13.33 12.35
N PHE A 253 -16.61 -12.63 11.91
CA PHE A 253 -16.51 -11.31 11.35
C PHE A 253 -16.61 -10.23 12.44
N ILE A 254 -15.47 -9.64 12.82
CA ILE A 254 -15.41 -8.59 13.84
C ILE A 254 -15.20 -7.19 13.24
N GLY A 255 -14.98 -7.09 11.94
CA GLY A 255 -15.12 -5.85 11.18
C GLY A 255 -13.88 -5.23 10.57
N ARG A 256 -12.66 -5.79 10.77
CA ARG A 256 -11.43 -5.26 10.14
C ARG A 256 -11.04 -6.00 8.88
N GLY A 257 -10.87 -7.32 8.95
CA GLY A 257 -10.61 -8.13 7.77
C GLY A 257 -11.87 -8.22 6.90
N GLU A 258 -11.69 -8.17 5.59
CA GLU A 258 -12.81 -8.18 4.66
C GLU A 258 -13.32 -9.60 4.38
N PHE A 259 -13.38 -10.09 3.16
CA PHE A 259 -14.09 -11.31 2.86
C PHE A 259 -13.29 -12.24 1.97
N THR A 260 -13.50 -13.54 2.19
CA THR A 260 -13.05 -14.62 1.31
C THR A 260 -14.26 -15.40 0.85
N LEU A 261 -14.65 -15.27 -0.41
CA LEU A 261 -15.90 -15.79 -0.98
C LEU A 261 -15.62 -16.59 -2.25
N GLU A 262 -16.58 -17.47 -2.61
CA GLU A 262 -16.49 -18.25 -3.84
C GLU A 262 -17.13 -17.53 -5.01
N PHE A 263 -16.60 -17.72 -6.21
CA PHE A 263 -17.21 -17.25 -7.44
C PHE A 263 -18.49 -18.03 -7.78
N GLY A 264 -19.40 -17.35 -8.45
CA GLY A 264 -20.64 -17.93 -8.97
C GLY A 264 -21.45 -16.96 -9.78
N ASN A 265 -22.63 -17.40 -10.17
CA ASN A 265 -23.59 -16.62 -10.94
C ASN A 265 -24.72 -16.14 -10.05
N TYR A 266 -25.14 -14.91 -10.27
CA TYR A 266 -26.18 -14.27 -9.48
C TYR A 266 -27.32 -13.81 -10.40
N ASP A 267 -28.54 -14.30 -10.10
CA ASP A 267 -29.81 -13.79 -10.65
C ASP A 267 -30.57 -13.10 -9.51
N VAL A 268 -30.66 -11.77 -9.52
CA VAL A 268 -31.18 -11.00 -8.38
C VAL A 268 -32.36 -10.13 -8.81
N GLU A 269 -33.47 -10.26 -8.07
CA GLU A 269 -34.68 -9.43 -8.23
C GLU A 269 -34.83 -8.51 -7.00
N LEU A 270 -34.76 -7.19 -7.22
CA LEU A 270 -34.81 -6.14 -6.19
C LEU A 270 -36.13 -5.38 -6.33
N THR A 271 -37.06 -5.52 -5.38
CA THR A 271 -38.32 -4.79 -5.34
C THR A 271 -38.18 -3.58 -4.40
N VAL A 272 -38.26 -2.39 -5.00
CA VAL A 272 -38.09 -1.10 -4.32
C VAL A 272 -39.23 -0.15 -4.65
N PRO A 273 -39.41 1.02 -3.97
CA PRO A 273 -40.36 2.04 -4.38
C PRO A 273 -40.20 2.40 -5.88
N ALA A 274 -41.33 2.71 -6.56
CA ALA A 274 -41.33 2.84 -8.02
C ALA A 274 -40.61 4.10 -8.55
N ASP A 275 -40.32 5.06 -7.67
CA ASP A 275 -39.55 6.28 -7.90
C ASP A 275 -38.05 6.14 -7.62
N HIS A 276 -37.62 5.00 -7.03
CA HIS A 276 -36.22 4.75 -6.81
C HIS A 276 -35.47 4.37 -8.10
N ILE A 277 -34.25 4.84 -8.21
CA ILE A 277 -33.24 4.39 -9.15
C ILE A 277 -32.31 3.40 -8.41
N VAL A 278 -31.95 2.32 -9.10
CA VAL A 278 -31.12 1.23 -8.51
C VAL A 278 -29.85 1.07 -9.31
N SER A 279 -28.70 1.09 -8.59
CA SER A 279 -27.40 0.64 -9.07
C SER A 279 -27.08 -0.70 -8.42
N SER A 280 -26.39 -1.61 -9.13
CA SER A 280 -26.18 -2.97 -8.61
C SER A 280 -25.05 -3.70 -9.32
N THR A 281 -24.42 -4.63 -8.62
CA THR A 281 -23.61 -5.68 -9.24
C THR A 281 -24.38 -6.31 -10.40
N GLY A 282 -23.74 -6.45 -11.56
CA GLY A 282 -24.31 -7.11 -12.75
C GLY A 282 -25.05 -6.19 -13.72
N ALA A 283 -25.46 -6.77 -14.83
CA ALA A 283 -26.17 -6.08 -15.90
C ALA A 283 -27.68 -6.09 -15.69
N LEU A 284 -28.34 -4.94 -15.92
CA LEU A 284 -29.77 -4.79 -15.83
C LEU A 284 -30.48 -5.59 -16.94
N GLN A 285 -31.39 -6.52 -16.58
CA GLN A 285 -32.06 -7.45 -17.49
C GLN A 285 -33.40 -6.96 -17.99
N ASN A 286 -34.10 -6.06 -17.28
CA ASN A 286 -35.46 -5.64 -17.59
C ASN A 286 -35.64 -4.10 -17.74
N PRO A 287 -34.77 -3.42 -18.53
CA PRO A 287 -34.81 -1.96 -18.63
C PRO A 287 -36.15 -1.42 -19.12
N LYS A 288 -36.90 -2.20 -19.92
CA LYS A 288 -38.24 -1.81 -20.39
C LYS A 288 -39.26 -1.68 -19.25
N SER A 289 -39.10 -2.39 -18.16
CA SER A 289 -40.04 -2.43 -17.04
C SER A 289 -39.75 -1.37 -15.99
N VAL A 290 -38.51 -0.89 -15.89
CA VAL A 290 -38.05 -0.03 -14.78
C VAL A 290 -37.63 1.36 -15.23
N LEU A 291 -37.17 1.53 -16.49
CA LEU A 291 -36.73 2.79 -17.07
C LEU A 291 -37.78 3.36 -18.04
N THR A 292 -37.89 4.68 -18.11
CA THR A 292 -38.68 5.39 -19.12
C THR A 292 -38.11 5.20 -20.53
N SER A 293 -38.88 5.50 -21.58
CA SER A 293 -38.38 5.46 -22.95
C SER A 293 -37.20 6.42 -23.19
N THR A 294 -37.26 7.59 -22.56
CA THR A 294 -36.19 8.61 -22.62
C THR A 294 -34.91 8.13 -21.97
N GLN A 295 -34.97 7.56 -20.77
CA GLN A 295 -33.81 7.02 -20.06
C GLN A 295 -33.12 5.88 -20.86
N ARG A 296 -33.96 4.99 -21.47
CA ARG A 296 -33.37 3.91 -22.32
C ARG A 296 -32.71 4.47 -23.59
N LYS A 297 -33.25 5.55 -24.19
CA LYS A 297 -32.61 6.20 -25.35
C LYS A 297 -31.27 6.81 -24.95
N ARG A 298 -31.22 7.57 -23.84
CA ARG A 298 -30.00 8.17 -23.30
C ARG A 298 -28.96 7.11 -22.97
N LEU A 299 -29.36 5.98 -22.35
CA LEU A 299 -28.44 4.88 -22.04
C LEU A 299 -27.80 4.29 -23.32
N LYS A 300 -28.58 4.16 -24.41
CA LYS A 300 -28.04 3.71 -25.68
C LYS A 300 -27.16 4.76 -26.38
N GLU A 301 -27.41 6.04 -26.18
CA GLU A 301 -26.55 7.13 -26.63
C GLU A 301 -25.21 7.11 -25.90
N ALA A 302 -25.21 6.85 -24.59
CA ALA A 302 -24.04 6.77 -23.75
C ALA A 302 -23.03 5.68 -24.19
N GLU A 303 -23.49 4.58 -24.80
CA GLU A 303 -22.62 3.50 -25.33
C GLU A 303 -21.59 4.02 -26.35
N LYS A 304 -21.86 5.11 -27.07
CA LYS A 304 -21.02 5.64 -28.14
C LYS A 304 -20.61 7.09 -27.96
N ALA A 305 -20.97 7.68 -26.83
CA ALA A 305 -20.70 9.08 -26.56
C ALA A 305 -19.23 9.32 -26.13
N ASP A 306 -18.67 10.41 -26.66
CA ASP A 306 -17.31 10.87 -26.27
C ASP A 306 -17.30 11.62 -24.94
N ARG A 307 -18.49 11.93 -24.41
CA ARG A 307 -18.72 12.63 -23.15
C ARG A 307 -19.78 11.92 -22.33
N THR A 308 -19.78 12.12 -21.03
CA THR A 308 -20.77 11.57 -20.10
C THR A 308 -22.18 12.05 -20.44
N VAL A 309 -23.14 11.12 -20.50
CA VAL A 309 -24.57 11.35 -20.81
C VAL A 309 -25.38 11.13 -19.55
N PHE A 310 -26.25 12.09 -19.19
CA PHE A 310 -27.18 11.92 -18.07
C PHE A 310 -28.34 11.01 -18.46
N ILE A 311 -28.43 9.85 -17.81
CA ILE A 311 -29.53 8.90 -17.97
C ILE A 311 -30.75 9.38 -17.15
N VAL A 312 -30.48 9.75 -15.87
CA VAL A 312 -31.42 10.45 -14.99
C VAL A 312 -30.86 11.83 -14.72
N THR A 313 -31.55 12.88 -15.16
CA THR A 313 -31.08 14.27 -14.97
C THR A 313 -31.34 14.77 -13.56
N GLU A 314 -30.77 15.92 -13.23
CA GLU A 314 -30.98 16.58 -11.93
C GLU A 314 -32.47 16.92 -11.74
N GLU A 315 -33.15 17.45 -12.78
CA GLU A 315 -34.55 17.81 -12.73
C GLU A 315 -35.44 16.58 -12.50
N GLU A 316 -35.11 15.43 -13.15
CA GLU A 316 -35.84 14.17 -12.96
C GLU A 316 -35.62 13.63 -11.52
N ALA A 317 -34.43 13.75 -10.95
CA ALA A 317 -34.15 13.36 -9.57
C ALA A 317 -34.85 14.25 -8.55
N LEU A 318 -34.79 15.58 -8.75
CA LEU A 318 -35.51 16.55 -7.91
C LEU A 318 -37.02 16.33 -7.91
N GLU A 319 -37.62 15.96 -9.06
CA GLU A 319 -39.05 15.63 -9.13
C GLU A 319 -39.36 14.34 -8.34
N ASN A 320 -38.48 13.32 -8.40
CA ASN A 320 -38.65 12.09 -7.64
C ASN A 320 -38.53 12.32 -6.10
N GLU A 321 -37.76 13.33 -5.66
CA GLU A 321 -37.57 13.66 -4.24
C GLU A 321 -38.82 14.23 -3.57
N LYS A 322 -39.75 14.88 -4.34
CA LYS A 322 -40.85 15.71 -3.78
C LYS A 322 -41.95 14.90 -3.09
N GLU A 323 -42.38 13.79 -3.67
CA GLU A 323 -43.61 13.15 -3.17
C GLU A 323 -43.38 11.70 -2.76
N GLY A 324 -42.80 10.87 -3.09
CA GLY A 324 -42.73 9.43 -2.79
C GLY A 324 -43.94 8.67 -3.35
N THR A 325 -43.89 7.37 -3.30
CA THR A 325 -44.89 6.49 -3.88
C THR A 325 -45.19 5.25 -3.04
N ASN A 326 -46.43 4.78 -3.09
CA ASN A 326 -46.83 3.47 -2.55
C ASN A 326 -46.71 2.34 -3.58
N LYS A 327 -46.37 2.66 -4.84
CA LYS A 327 -46.10 1.66 -5.89
C LYS A 327 -44.70 1.14 -5.79
N SER A 328 -44.45 -0.07 -6.29
CA SER A 328 -43.11 -0.65 -6.35
C SER A 328 -42.78 -1.09 -7.78
N LYS A 329 -41.49 -1.16 -8.09
CA LYS A 329 -40.89 -1.76 -9.29
C LYS A 329 -39.92 -2.86 -8.87
N THR A 330 -39.81 -3.90 -9.69
CA THR A 330 -38.80 -4.94 -9.50
C THR A 330 -37.72 -4.82 -10.57
N TRP A 331 -36.51 -4.51 -10.12
CA TRP A 331 -35.31 -4.47 -10.94
C TRP A 331 -34.71 -5.87 -10.96
N LYS A 332 -34.22 -6.33 -12.12
CA LYS A 332 -33.60 -7.64 -12.31
C LYS A 332 -32.19 -7.48 -12.82
N PHE A 333 -31.25 -8.07 -12.09
CA PHE A 333 -29.84 -8.04 -12.45
C PHE A 333 -29.29 -9.44 -12.60
N ARG A 334 -28.33 -9.61 -13.51
CA ARG A 334 -27.54 -10.81 -13.68
C ARG A 334 -26.05 -10.46 -13.64
N ALA A 335 -25.31 -11.18 -12.80
CA ALA A 335 -23.87 -11.16 -12.74
C ALA A 335 -23.33 -12.58 -12.93
N GLU A 336 -22.27 -12.72 -13.72
CA GLU A 336 -21.64 -14.00 -14.00
C GLU A 336 -20.21 -13.99 -13.46
N ASN A 337 -19.84 -15.10 -12.81
CA ASN A 337 -18.51 -15.33 -12.27
C ASN A 337 -18.02 -14.18 -11.37
N VAL A 338 -18.83 -13.81 -10.38
CA VAL A 338 -18.52 -12.85 -9.34
C VAL A 338 -18.56 -13.50 -7.97
N ARG A 339 -17.83 -12.92 -7.01
CA ARG A 339 -17.73 -13.49 -5.66
C ARG A 339 -18.74 -12.89 -4.65
N ASP A 340 -19.33 -11.75 -4.96
CA ASP A 340 -20.27 -11.04 -4.08
C ASP A 340 -21.29 -10.25 -4.91
N PHE A 341 -22.26 -9.65 -4.23
CA PHE A 341 -23.32 -8.85 -4.84
C PHE A 341 -23.74 -7.69 -3.93
N ALA A 342 -23.57 -6.47 -4.37
CA ALA A 342 -24.02 -5.26 -3.69
C ALA A 342 -24.98 -4.45 -4.55
N TRP A 343 -25.73 -3.55 -3.92
CA TRP A 343 -26.65 -2.66 -4.61
C TRP A 343 -26.94 -1.40 -3.81
N ALA A 344 -27.40 -0.37 -4.52
CA ALA A 344 -27.82 0.89 -3.95
C ALA A 344 -29.19 1.30 -4.50
N SER A 345 -29.95 2.05 -3.71
CA SER A 345 -31.30 2.49 -4.10
C SER A 345 -31.66 3.81 -3.45
N SER A 346 -32.10 4.75 -4.26
CA SER A 346 -32.67 6.02 -3.78
C SER A 346 -33.50 6.70 -4.88
N ARG A 347 -34.47 7.53 -4.48
CA ARG A 347 -35.11 8.45 -5.40
C ARG A 347 -34.29 9.69 -5.70
N LYS A 348 -33.28 9.97 -4.84
CA LYS A 348 -32.36 11.10 -4.97
C LYS A 348 -31.33 10.94 -6.09
N PHE A 349 -31.17 9.73 -6.64
CA PHE A 349 -30.08 9.47 -7.59
C PHE A 349 -30.30 10.14 -8.95
N MET A 350 -29.38 11.03 -9.30
CA MET A 350 -28.99 11.28 -10.68
C MET A 350 -28.18 10.08 -11.16
N TRP A 351 -28.16 9.84 -12.45
CA TRP A 351 -27.39 8.77 -13.05
C TRP A 351 -26.79 9.26 -14.35
N ASP A 352 -25.47 9.23 -14.45
CA ASP A 352 -24.75 9.48 -15.68
C ASP A 352 -23.97 8.24 -16.14
N ALA A 353 -23.64 8.18 -17.43
CA ALA A 353 -22.93 7.03 -17.99
C ALA A 353 -22.15 7.41 -19.25
N ARG A 354 -21.09 6.61 -19.51
CA ARG A 354 -20.31 6.66 -20.74
C ARG A 354 -19.76 5.27 -21.08
N GLY A 355 -19.84 4.88 -22.35
CA GLY A 355 -19.20 3.65 -22.84
C GLY A 355 -17.69 3.79 -22.91
N HIS A 356 -16.98 2.77 -22.47
CA HIS A 356 -15.54 2.64 -22.60
C HIS A 356 -15.18 1.40 -23.42
N GLN A 357 -14.59 1.62 -24.60
CA GLN A 357 -14.11 0.53 -25.46
C GLN A 357 -12.68 0.18 -25.07
N GLN A 358 -12.46 -1.01 -24.54
CA GLN A 358 -11.14 -1.50 -24.16
C GLN A 358 -10.34 -1.91 -25.39
N GLY A 359 -9.00 -1.77 -25.29
CA GLY A 359 -7.93 -2.35 -26.12
C GLY A 359 -8.11 -2.50 -27.62
N GLY A 360 -9.23 -2.95 -28.12
CA GLY A 360 -9.55 -3.15 -29.53
C GLY A 360 -11.04 -3.30 -29.76
N ASN A 361 -11.46 -3.21 -31.04
CA ASN A 361 -12.87 -3.32 -31.42
C ASN A 361 -13.51 -4.69 -31.11
N ASP A 362 -12.70 -5.70 -30.86
CA ASP A 362 -13.14 -7.06 -30.52
C ASP A 362 -13.36 -7.29 -29.02
N GLN A 363 -12.96 -6.32 -28.18
CA GLN A 363 -13.16 -6.40 -26.73
C GLN A 363 -14.56 -5.87 -26.34
N PRO A 364 -15.16 -6.42 -25.26
CA PRO A 364 -16.47 -5.96 -24.82
C PRO A 364 -16.46 -4.48 -24.40
N LEU A 365 -17.51 -3.78 -24.77
CA LEU A 365 -17.80 -2.44 -24.26
C LEU A 365 -18.12 -2.50 -22.78
N VAL A 366 -17.48 -1.64 -21.97
CA VAL A 366 -17.79 -1.46 -20.54
C VAL A 366 -18.60 -0.17 -20.37
N MET A 367 -19.71 -0.25 -19.68
CA MET A 367 -20.46 0.95 -19.31
C MET A 367 -19.97 1.49 -17.97
N ALA A 368 -19.22 2.58 -18.01
CA ALA A 368 -18.84 3.35 -16.84
C ALA A 368 -20.02 4.23 -16.41
N MET A 369 -20.40 4.17 -15.13
CA MET A 369 -21.60 4.84 -14.62
C MET A 369 -21.35 5.47 -13.25
N SER A 370 -22.05 6.58 -12.98
CA SER A 370 -22.07 7.20 -11.65
C SER A 370 -23.48 7.48 -11.18
N PHE A 371 -23.77 7.21 -9.91
CA PHE A 371 -25.04 7.42 -9.25
C PHE A 371 -24.83 8.28 -8.02
N TYR A 372 -25.46 9.43 -7.95
CA TYR A 372 -25.26 10.38 -6.86
C TYR A 372 -26.43 11.34 -6.70
N PRO A 373 -26.68 11.87 -5.48
CA PRO A 373 -27.72 12.87 -5.26
C PRO A 373 -27.24 14.27 -5.68
N LYS A 374 -28.16 15.25 -5.69
CA LYS A 374 -27.84 16.67 -5.96
C LYS A 374 -26.69 17.22 -5.13
N GLU A 375 -26.50 16.69 -3.94
CA GLU A 375 -25.42 17.04 -3.01
C GLU A 375 -24.02 16.67 -3.56
N GLY A 376 -23.94 15.78 -4.56
CA GLY A 376 -22.71 15.50 -5.30
C GLY A 376 -22.23 16.67 -6.16
N GLY A 377 -23.20 17.46 -6.68
CA GLY A 377 -22.97 18.70 -7.41
C GLY A 377 -21.98 18.55 -8.58
N ASP A 378 -21.31 19.66 -8.90
CA ASP A 378 -20.33 19.71 -10.00
C ASP A 378 -19.11 18.81 -9.77
N LEU A 379 -18.83 18.45 -8.53
CA LEU A 379 -17.73 17.54 -8.18
C LEU A 379 -17.95 16.17 -8.83
N TRP A 380 -19.10 15.56 -8.63
CA TRP A 380 -19.43 14.25 -9.19
C TRP A 380 -19.67 14.28 -10.69
N LYS A 381 -20.41 15.28 -11.17
CA LYS A 381 -20.71 15.48 -12.62
C LYS A 381 -19.44 15.54 -13.48
N LYS A 382 -18.35 16.10 -12.94
CA LYS A 382 -17.11 16.33 -13.70
C LYS A 382 -16.10 15.19 -13.59
N TYR A 383 -16.04 14.50 -12.44
CA TYR A 383 -14.88 13.66 -12.15
C TYR A 383 -15.19 12.17 -11.94
N SER A 384 -16.39 11.79 -11.44
CA SER A 384 -16.61 10.41 -11.02
C SER A 384 -16.53 9.41 -12.18
N THR A 385 -17.36 9.55 -13.23
CA THR A 385 -17.34 8.62 -14.37
C THR A 385 -16.02 8.67 -15.16
N GLU A 386 -15.36 9.83 -15.24
CA GLU A 386 -14.03 9.94 -15.86
C GLU A 386 -12.97 9.18 -15.06
N ALA A 387 -13.02 9.22 -13.71
CA ALA A 387 -12.11 8.46 -12.87
C ALA A 387 -12.33 6.94 -12.99
N VAL A 388 -13.59 6.49 -13.12
CA VAL A 388 -13.90 5.09 -13.44
C VAL A 388 -13.18 4.66 -14.72
N ILE A 389 -13.34 5.43 -15.82
CA ILE A 389 -12.75 5.09 -17.12
C ILE A 389 -11.21 5.06 -17.05
N GLN A 390 -10.61 6.09 -16.45
CA GLN A 390 -9.16 6.18 -16.31
C GLN A 390 -8.60 4.99 -15.52
N THR A 391 -9.29 4.55 -14.46
CA THR A 391 -8.91 3.36 -13.71
C THR A 391 -8.93 2.11 -14.59
N LEU A 392 -9.99 1.91 -15.39
CA LEU A 392 -10.09 0.78 -16.31
C LEU A 392 -8.92 0.76 -17.31
N GLU A 393 -8.54 1.92 -17.85
CA GLU A 393 -7.42 2.04 -18.79
C GLU A 393 -6.07 1.69 -18.15
N VAL A 394 -5.81 2.22 -16.94
CA VAL A 394 -4.51 2.02 -16.28
C VAL A 394 -4.38 0.59 -15.77
N TYR A 395 -5.36 0.11 -15.01
CA TYR A 395 -5.27 -1.23 -14.41
C TYR A 395 -5.24 -2.35 -15.45
N SER A 396 -5.92 -2.18 -16.60
CA SER A 396 -5.86 -3.17 -17.68
C SER A 396 -4.46 -3.31 -18.27
N ARG A 397 -3.65 -2.27 -18.28
CA ARG A 397 -2.24 -2.35 -18.75
C ARG A 397 -1.38 -3.23 -17.85
N PHE A 398 -1.61 -3.17 -16.54
CA PHE A 398 -0.83 -3.90 -15.52
C PHE A 398 -1.40 -5.28 -15.19
N SER A 399 -2.60 -5.61 -15.67
CA SER A 399 -3.26 -6.87 -15.34
C SER A 399 -3.91 -7.54 -16.57
N PHE A 400 -5.20 -7.33 -16.74
CA PHE A 400 -6.03 -7.87 -17.83
C PHE A 400 -7.15 -6.90 -18.15
N ASP A 401 -7.73 -7.00 -19.36
CA ASP A 401 -8.91 -6.21 -19.71
C ASP A 401 -10.05 -6.44 -18.72
N TYR A 402 -10.74 -5.38 -18.35
CA TYR A 402 -11.85 -5.43 -17.39
C TYR A 402 -12.90 -6.47 -17.83
N PRO A 403 -13.21 -7.47 -17.02
CA PRO A 403 -13.93 -8.62 -17.52
C PRO A 403 -15.46 -8.52 -17.45
N TYR A 404 -15.98 -7.41 -16.94
CA TYR A 404 -17.42 -7.24 -16.71
C TYR A 404 -18.05 -6.16 -17.58
N PRO A 405 -19.40 -6.21 -17.79
CA PRO A 405 -20.07 -5.28 -18.71
C PRO A 405 -20.28 -3.87 -18.15
N VAL A 406 -20.18 -3.67 -16.82
CA VAL A 406 -20.40 -2.39 -16.15
C VAL A 406 -19.36 -2.14 -15.07
N ALA A 407 -19.02 -0.87 -14.82
CA ALA A 407 -18.26 -0.41 -13.67
C ALA A 407 -18.95 0.83 -13.11
N GLN A 408 -19.32 0.82 -11.82
CA GLN A 408 -20.22 1.81 -11.25
C GLN A 408 -19.64 2.43 -9.99
N SER A 409 -19.69 3.77 -9.91
CA SER A 409 -19.36 4.56 -8.73
C SER A 409 -20.64 5.13 -8.14
N VAL A 410 -20.92 4.87 -6.87
CA VAL A 410 -22.16 5.26 -6.21
C VAL A 410 -21.89 6.09 -4.98
N ASN A 411 -22.49 7.27 -4.89
CA ASN A 411 -22.41 8.11 -3.71
C ASN A 411 -23.44 7.72 -2.65
N GLY A 412 -23.00 7.73 -1.40
CA GLY A 412 -23.81 7.47 -0.22
C GLY A 412 -23.05 7.73 1.06
N PRO A 413 -23.51 7.18 2.20
CA PRO A 413 -22.87 7.41 3.50
C PRO A 413 -21.51 6.74 3.64
N VAL A 414 -21.24 5.68 2.88
CA VAL A 414 -19.95 4.98 2.89
C VAL A 414 -18.95 5.73 2.02
N GLY A 415 -17.84 6.16 2.60
CA GLY A 415 -16.87 7.05 1.95
C GLY A 415 -15.92 6.36 0.97
N GLY A 416 -15.72 5.05 1.06
CA GLY A 416 -14.93 4.20 0.18
C GLY A 416 -15.22 2.74 0.49
N MET A 417 -15.65 1.96 -0.50
CA MET A 417 -15.87 0.51 -0.38
C MET A 417 -16.14 -0.12 -1.75
N GLU A 418 -15.56 -1.28 -1.95
CA GLU A 418 -15.58 -2.03 -3.21
C GLU A 418 -16.50 -3.25 -3.18
N TYR A 419 -17.11 -3.52 -4.33
CA TYR A 419 -17.83 -4.77 -4.64
C TYR A 419 -17.73 -5.07 -6.14
N PRO A 420 -17.99 -6.30 -6.60
CA PRO A 420 -17.94 -6.58 -8.02
C PRO A 420 -18.84 -5.65 -8.83
N MET A 421 -18.26 -4.90 -9.77
CA MET A 421 -18.94 -3.98 -10.70
C MET A 421 -19.57 -2.73 -10.07
N ILE A 422 -19.55 -2.55 -8.74
CA ILE A 422 -20.15 -1.41 -8.04
C ILE A 422 -19.27 -1.02 -6.86
N THR A 423 -19.05 0.28 -6.69
CA THR A 423 -18.27 0.83 -5.58
C THR A 423 -19.05 1.94 -4.89
N PHE A 424 -18.87 2.09 -3.56
CA PHE A 424 -19.45 3.16 -2.77
C PHE A 424 -18.38 4.21 -2.48
N ASN A 425 -18.67 5.48 -2.77
CA ASN A 425 -17.68 6.54 -2.75
C ASN A 425 -18.21 7.83 -2.11
N GLY A 426 -17.32 8.61 -1.51
CA GLY A 426 -17.46 9.98 -1.06
C GLY A 426 -16.47 10.89 -1.80
N PRO A 427 -16.33 12.17 -1.42
CA PRO A 427 -17.21 13.00 -0.62
C PRO A 427 -18.31 13.66 -1.46
N ARG A 428 -19.02 14.62 -0.87
CA ARG A 428 -19.97 15.53 -1.55
C ARG A 428 -19.49 16.96 -1.49
N THR A 429 -20.19 17.84 -2.22
CA THR A 429 -19.99 19.29 -2.15
C THR A 429 -20.58 19.86 -0.87
N GLU A 430 -20.02 20.96 -0.36
CA GLU A 430 -20.54 21.69 0.78
C GLU A 430 -21.60 22.73 0.33
N LEU A 431 -22.71 22.84 1.10
CA LEU A 431 -23.73 23.86 0.92
C LEU A 431 -23.25 25.15 1.58
N GLN A 432 -23.36 26.28 0.87
CA GLN A 432 -23.00 27.59 1.34
C GLN A 432 -24.22 28.38 1.81
N ASP A 433 -24.02 29.47 2.57
CA ASP A 433 -25.12 30.31 3.12
C ASP A 433 -26.01 30.93 2.02
N ASP A 434 -25.49 31.12 0.80
CA ASP A 434 -26.23 31.65 -0.35
C ASP A 434 -26.98 30.56 -1.15
N GLY A 435 -26.98 29.32 -0.66
CA GLY A 435 -27.61 28.17 -1.31
C GLY A 435 -26.76 27.56 -2.46
N SER A 436 -25.59 28.11 -2.80
CA SER A 436 -24.68 27.50 -3.77
C SER A 436 -23.92 26.32 -3.15
N ARG A 437 -23.40 25.44 -4.01
CA ARG A 437 -22.54 24.33 -3.57
C ARG A 437 -21.13 24.49 -4.13
N THR A 438 -20.13 24.23 -3.28
CA THR A 438 -18.71 24.28 -3.62
C THR A 438 -17.96 23.05 -3.12
N TYR A 439 -16.73 22.94 -3.53
CA TYR A 439 -15.81 21.89 -3.02
C TYR A 439 -14.38 22.42 -2.97
N SER A 440 -13.64 21.97 -1.98
CA SER A 440 -12.21 22.25 -1.83
C SER A 440 -11.37 21.41 -2.80
N GLN A 441 -10.11 21.80 -2.98
CA GLN A 441 -9.14 20.97 -3.69
C GLN A 441 -8.95 19.60 -3.02
N ALA A 442 -9.07 19.54 -1.69
CA ALA A 442 -8.96 18.28 -0.93
C ALA A 442 -10.10 17.33 -1.28
N GLU A 443 -11.34 17.81 -1.34
CA GLU A 443 -12.50 16.99 -1.73
C GLU A 443 -12.43 16.52 -3.17
N LYS A 444 -11.98 17.38 -4.10
CA LYS A 444 -11.71 16.97 -5.48
C LYS A 444 -10.70 15.83 -5.55
N ARG A 445 -9.56 15.99 -4.86
CA ARG A 445 -8.50 14.98 -4.82
C ARG A 445 -8.96 13.69 -4.17
N PHE A 446 -9.75 13.82 -3.10
CA PHE A 446 -10.30 12.66 -2.41
C PHE A 446 -11.28 11.88 -3.29
N LEU A 447 -12.23 12.55 -3.98
CA LEU A 447 -13.16 11.86 -4.88
C LEU A 447 -12.42 11.11 -5.99
N ILE A 448 -11.49 11.77 -6.68
CA ILE A 448 -10.72 11.14 -7.75
C ILE A 448 -9.93 9.94 -7.20
N GLY A 449 -9.25 10.12 -6.08
CA GLY A 449 -8.45 9.07 -5.46
C GLY A 449 -9.27 7.87 -5.01
N VAL A 450 -10.39 8.10 -4.32
CA VAL A 450 -11.24 7.00 -3.84
C VAL A 450 -11.93 6.26 -4.99
N VAL A 451 -12.37 6.94 -6.07
CA VAL A 451 -12.94 6.24 -7.22
C VAL A 451 -11.88 5.38 -7.92
N ILE A 452 -10.66 5.88 -8.08
CA ILE A 452 -9.55 5.09 -8.63
C ILE A 452 -9.27 3.86 -7.75
N HIS A 453 -9.22 4.04 -6.43
CA HIS A 453 -8.96 2.99 -5.45
C HIS A 453 -10.06 1.92 -5.47
N GLU A 454 -11.32 2.31 -5.29
CA GLU A 454 -12.43 1.36 -5.18
C GLU A 454 -12.70 0.61 -6.50
N VAL A 455 -12.63 1.30 -7.66
CA VAL A 455 -12.75 0.64 -8.96
C VAL A 455 -11.55 -0.28 -9.23
N GLY A 456 -10.36 0.10 -8.74
CA GLY A 456 -9.15 -0.72 -8.79
C GLY A 456 -9.32 -2.07 -8.09
N HIS A 457 -10.01 -2.09 -6.95
CA HIS A 457 -10.33 -3.31 -6.21
C HIS A 457 -11.16 -4.33 -7.02
N ILE A 458 -11.84 -3.93 -8.07
CA ILE A 458 -12.54 -4.89 -8.95
C ILE A 458 -11.53 -5.82 -9.63
N TYR A 459 -10.28 -5.39 -9.85
CA TYR A 459 -9.19 -6.25 -10.30
C TYR A 459 -8.56 -7.04 -9.13
N PHE A 460 -8.24 -6.37 -8.03
CA PHE A 460 -7.61 -6.90 -6.81
C PHE A 460 -8.38 -6.39 -5.58
N PRO A 461 -9.20 -7.17 -4.88
CA PRO A 461 -9.25 -8.64 -4.90
C PRO A 461 -10.49 -9.25 -5.59
N MET A 462 -11.37 -8.46 -6.24
CA MET A 462 -12.65 -9.00 -6.72
C MET A 462 -12.48 -10.04 -7.84
N VAL A 463 -11.45 -9.94 -8.70
CA VAL A 463 -11.14 -10.91 -9.75
C VAL A 463 -9.94 -11.78 -9.39
N VAL A 464 -8.84 -11.19 -8.87
CA VAL A 464 -7.73 -11.95 -8.27
C VAL A 464 -8.05 -12.11 -6.79
N ASN A 465 -8.74 -13.18 -6.43
CA ASN A 465 -9.51 -13.32 -5.18
C ASN A 465 -8.65 -13.80 -3.99
N SER A 466 -7.82 -12.91 -3.43
CA SER A 466 -7.04 -13.22 -2.22
C SER A 466 -7.91 -13.39 -0.96
N ASP A 467 -7.36 -14.02 0.09
CA ASP A 467 -8.00 -14.11 1.41
C ASP A 467 -7.73 -12.86 2.24
N GLU A 468 -8.63 -11.89 2.17
CA GLU A 468 -8.55 -10.62 2.87
C GLU A 468 -8.66 -10.76 4.40
N ARG A 469 -9.28 -11.82 4.88
CA ARG A 469 -9.37 -12.13 6.32
C ARG A 469 -8.02 -12.48 6.93
N GLN A 470 -7.11 -13.03 6.12
CA GLN A 470 -5.74 -13.37 6.52
C GLN A 470 -4.76 -12.28 6.13
N TRP A 471 -4.85 -11.78 4.88
CA TRP A 471 -3.81 -10.97 4.24
C TRP A 471 -4.40 -9.73 3.58
N THR A 472 -4.85 -8.76 4.39
CA THR A 472 -5.41 -7.48 3.90
C THR A 472 -4.45 -6.75 2.93
N TRP A 473 -3.13 -6.95 3.04
CA TRP A 473 -2.18 -6.33 2.13
C TRP A 473 -2.28 -6.82 0.66
N MET A 474 -2.80 -8.03 0.42
CA MET A 474 -3.02 -8.56 -0.95
C MET A 474 -4.25 -7.93 -1.61
N ASP A 475 -5.11 -7.35 -0.83
CA ASP A 475 -6.23 -6.54 -1.19
C ASP A 475 -5.77 -5.07 -1.30
N GLU A 476 -5.61 -4.40 -0.20
CA GLU A 476 -5.35 -2.98 -0.08
C GLU A 476 -3.97 -2.55 -0.60
N GLY A 477 -2.96 -3.37 -0.36
CA GLY A 477 -1.57 -3.02 -0.71
C GLY A 477 -1.28 -3.14 -2.20
N LEU A 478 -1.78 -4.20 -2.87
CA LEU A 478 -1.64 -4.34 -4.32
C LEU A 478 -2.43 -3.24 -5.03
N ASN A 479 -3.63 -2.94 -4.53
CA ASN A 479 -4.48 -1.90 -5.07
C ASN A 479 -3.87 -0.50 -4.85
N SER A 480 -3.41 -0.17 -3.62
CA SER A 480 -2.75 1.12 -3.33
C SER A 480 -1.47 1.36 -4.13
N PHE A 481 -0.77 0.31 -4.52
CA PHE A 481 0.35 0.46 -5.46
C PHE A 481 -0.14 0.92 -6.84
N LEU A 482 -1.18 0.29 -7.39
CA LEU A 482 -1.71 0.64 -8.71
C LEU A 482 -2.50 1.96 -8.71
N ASP A 483 -3.21 2.29 -7.63
CA ASP A 483 -3.86 3.59 -7.51
C ASP A 483 -2.84 4.74 -7.51
N GLY A 484 -1.66 4.52 -6.89
CA GLY A 484 -0.55 5.44 -6.97
C GLY A 484 -0.02 5.62 -8.40
N VAL A 485 0.03 4.56 -9.20
CA VAL A 485 0.39 4.65 -10.63
C VAL A 485 -0.69 5.41 -11.41
N ALA A 486 -1.96 5.01 -11.29
CA ALA A 486 -3.09 5.62 -11.98
C ALA A 486 -3.26 7.11 -11.59
N GLY A 487 -3.14 7.39 -10.32
CA GLY A 487 -3.27 8.73 -9.79
C GLY A 487 -2.21 9.71 -10.29
N ARG A 488 -0.96 9.25 -10.49
CA ARG A 488 0.10 10.07 -11.08
C ARG A 488 -0.12 10.38 -12.55
N GLU A 489 -0.81 9.50 -13.26
CA GLU A 489 -1.24 9.76 -14.63
C GLU A 489 -2.40 10.74 -14.67
N TRP A 490 -3.21 10.83 -13.60
CA TRP A 490 -4.26 11.84 -13.46
C TRP A 490 -3.68 13.22 -13.11
N ASP A 491 -2.96 13.32 -11.99
CA ASP A 491 -2.34 14.56 -11.51
C ASP A 491 -1.10 14.25 -10.65
N PRO A 492 0.11 14.46 -11.18
CA PRO A 492 1.36 14.18 -10.44
C PRO A 492 1.58 15.09 -9.23
N THR A 493 0.80 16.16 -9.06
CA THR A 493 0.89 17.08 -7.91
C THR A 493 0.14 16.57 -6.68
N ILE A 494 -0.67 15.53 -6.83
CA ILE A 494 -1.36 14.88 -5.71
C ILE A 494 -0.38 13.94 -4.99
N PRO A 495 -0.27 14.03 -3.65
CA PRO A 495 0.56 13.09 -2.88
C PRO A 495 -0.16 11.74 -2.75
N TRP A 496 0.19 10.79 -3.57
CA TRP A 496 -0.44 9.46 -3.61
C TRP A 496 0.05 8.48 -2.53
N GLY A 497 1.03 8.87 -1.70
CA GLY A 497 1.47 8.10 -0.54
C GLY A 497 2.29 6.83 -0.84
N VAL A 498 2.79 6.68 -2.08
CA VAL A 498 3.55 5.50 -2.53
C VAL A 498 5.06 5.75 -2.66
N GLU A 499 5.51 6.96 -2.34
CA GLU A 499 6.94 7.27 -2.35
C GLU A 499 7.65 6.68 -1.14
N PRO A 500 8.93 6.27 -1.28
CA PRO A 500 9.69 5.72 -0.17
C PRO A 500 9.66 6.56 1.11
N ARG A 501 9.72 7.89 0.99
CA ARG A 501 9.65 8.82 2.13
C ARG A 501 8.32 8.81 2.90
N ASP A 502 7.23 8.41 2.26
CA ASP A 502 5.89 8.47 2.84
C ASP A 502 5.70 7.44 3.96
N ILE A 503 6.45 6.32 3.93
CA ILE A 503 6.36 5.24 4.92
C ILE A 503 7.35 5.37 6.10
N VAL A 504 8.35 6.25 6.00
CA VAL A 504 9.43 6.41 6.99
C VAL A 504 8.91 6.57 8.42
N SER A 505 7.87 7.36 8.63
CA SER A 505 7.29 7.59 9.96
C SER A 505 6.68 6.34 10.58
N TYR A 506 6.09 5.47 9.77
CA TYR A 506 5.54 4.19 10.21
C TYR A 506 6.64 3.18 10.50
N MET A 507 7.66 3.09 9.65
CA MET A 507 8.78 2.18 9.85
C MET A 507 9.58 2.45 11.14
N LYS A 508 9.54 3.68 11.65
CA LYS A 508 10.10 4.06 12.97
C LYS A 508 9.16 3.79 14.14
N SER A 509 7.90 3.45 13.88
CA SER A 509 6.89 3.37 14.94
C SER A 509 7.03 2.08 15.75
N SER A 510 6.92 2.19 17.08
CA SER A 510 6.80 1.03 17.98
C SER A 510 5.49 0.25 17.80
N THR A 511 4.54 0.78 17.01
CA THR A 511 3.28 0.11 16.64
C THR A 511 3.35 -0.55 15.26
N GLN A 512 4.52 -0.57 14.64
CA GLN A 512 4.75 -1.34 13.42
C GLN A 512 4.61 -2.84 13.72
N VAL A 513 3.91 -3.55 12.84
CA VAL A 513 3.85 -5.02 12.82
C VAL A 513 4.20 -5.49 11.40
N PRO A 514 4.62 -6.76 11.20
CA PRO A 514 4.87 -7.30 9.87
C PRO A 514 3.64 -7.13 8.95
N ILE A 515 3.87 -6.92 7.65
CA ILE A 515 2.79 -6.85 6.64
C ILE A 515 1.96 -8.14 6.66
N MET A 516 2.61 -9.30 6.90
CA MET A 516 1.98 -10.62 6.99
C MET A 516 1.10 -10.83 8.21
N THR A 517 0.91 -9.82 9.07
CA THR A 517 0.06 -9.92 10.25
C THR A 517 -1.40 -10.08 9.84
N GLN A 518 -2.11 -11.01 10.51
CA GLN A 518 -3.53 -11.26 10.27
C GLN A 518 -4.35 -9.99 10.51
N SER A 519 -5.34 -9.74 9.65
CA SER A 519 -6.06 -8.47 9.48
C SER A 519 -6.62 -7.88 10.80
N ASP A 520 -7.26 -8.71 11.64
CA ASP A 520 -7.84 -8.26 12.90
C ASP A 520 -6.78 -7.92 13.99
N SER A 521 -5.53 -8.35 13.79
CA SER A 521 -4.40 -8.14 14.71
C SER A 521 -3.50 -6.96 14.32
N VAL A 522 -3.74 -6.32 13.18
CA VAL A 522 -2.95 -5.16 12.75
C VAL A 522 -3.25 -3.95 13.64
N LEU A 523 -2.20 -3.37 14.24
CA LEU A 523 -2.33 -2.23 15.15
C LEU A 523 -2.70 -0.93 14.42
N ARG A 524 -2.11 -0.67 13.25
CA ARG A 524 -2.34 0.50 12.42
C ARG A 524 -2.62 0.05 10.99
N LEU A 525 -3.92 -0.07 10.65
CA LEU A 525 -4.36 -0.67 9.39
C LEU A 525 -3.84 0.11 8.16
N GLY A 526 -4.09 1.41 8.05
CA GLY A 526 -3.70 2.21 6.88
C GLY A 526 -2.21 2.08 6.51
N PRO A 527 -1.25 2.42 7.39
CA PRO A 527 0.16 2.30 7.02
C PRO A 527 0.64 0.86 6.88
N ASN A 528 0.00 -0.15 7.50
CA ASN A 528 0.42 -1.55 7.41
C ASN A 528 -0.11 -2.25 6.17
N ALA A 529 -1.42 -2.17 5.92
CA ALA A 529 -2.08 -2.90 4.84
C ALA A 529 -2.02 -2.16 3.50
N TYR A 530 -2.04 -0.82 3.51
CA TYR A 530 -2.01 0.06 2.33
C TYR A 530 -0.59 0.57 2.05
N GLY A 531 -0.06 1.43 2.93
CA GLY A 531 1.13 2.22 2.66
C GLY A 531 2.42 1.42 2.54
N LYS A 532 2.75 0.57 3.51
CA LYS A 532 4.03 -0.17 3.52
C LYS A 532 4.14 -1.15 2.33
N PRO A 533 3.13 -1.97 1.99
CA PRO A 533 3.20 -2.82 0.81
C PRO A 533 3.22 -2.02 -0.51
N ALA A 534 2.44 -0.95 -0.64
CA ALA A 534 2.46 -0.11 -1.85
C ALA A 534 3.83 0.53 -2.08
N VAL A 535 4.45 1.08 -1.03
CA VAL A 535 5.82 1.63 -1.08
C VAL A 535 6.84 0.54 -1.40
N ALA A 536 6.73 -0.65 -0.78
CA ALA A 536 7.62 -1.78 -1.08
C ALA A 536 7.56 -2.17 -2.56
N LEU A 537 6.35 -2.28 -3.13
CA LEU A 537 6.16 -2.59 -4.55
C LEU A 537 6.67 -1.47 -5.46
N ASN A 538 6.49 -0.21 -5.08
CA ASN A 538 7.05 0.92 -5.81
C ASN A 538 8.59 0.90 -5.82
N ILE A 539 9.22 0.61 -4.67
CA ILE A 539 10.67 0.42 -4.59
C ILE A 539 11.12 -0.77 -5.45
N LEU A 540 10.38 -1.88 -5.40
CA LEU A 540 10.69 -3.05 -6.21
C LEU A 540 10.64 -2.72 -7.71
N ARG A 541 9.64 -1.93 -8.14
CA ARG A 541 9.45 -1.49 -9.52
C ARG A 541 10.49 -0.48 -9.99
N GLU A 542 10.74 0.58 -9.19
CA GLU A 542 11.56 1.72 -9.62
C GLU A 542 13.05 1.52 -9.36
N THR A 543 13.41 0.75 -8.30
CA THR A 543 14.79 0.69 -7.79
C THR A 543 15.45 -0.68 -7.95
N ILE A 544 14.69 -1.79 -7.75
CA ILE A 544 15.26 -3.14 -7.70
C ILE A 544 15.20 -3.84 -9.07
N LEU A 545 13.99 -4.02 -9.62
CA LEU A 545 13.76 -4.75 -10.87
C LEU A 545 13.79 -3.84 -12.10
N GLY A 546 13.39 -2.58 -11.94
CA GLY A 546 13.07 -1.70 -13.06
C GLY A 546 11.65 -1.96 -13.59
N ARG A 547 11.09 -0.94 -14.26
CA ARG A 547 9.68 -0.93 -14.68
C ARG A 547 9.32 -2.08 -15.62
N GLU A 548 10.14 -2.33 -16.63
CA GLU A 548 9.84 -3.34 -17.65
C GLU A 548 9.67 -4.73 -17.03
N LEU A 549 10.63 -5.13 -16.20
CA LEU A 549 10.66 -6.46 -15.61
C LEU A 549 9.60 -6.62 -14.51
N PHE A 550 9.42 -5.59 -13.68
CA PHE A 550 8.39 -5.61 -12.66
C PHE A 550 6.99 -5.66 -13.26
N ASP A 551 6.69 -4.78 -14.23
CA ASP A 551 5.36 -4.68 -14.86
C ASP A 551 5.01 -6.01 -15.58
N PHE A 552 5.99 -6.66 -16.21
CA PHE A 552 5.83 -8.00 -16.77
C PHE A 552 5.49 -9.04 -15.69
N ALA A 553 6.26 -9.14 -14.61
CA ALA A 553 6.06 -10.13 -13.56
C ALA A 553 4.72 -9.91 -12.81
N PHE A 554 4.35 -8.67 -12.56
CA PHE A 554 3.08 -8.31 -11.92
C PHE A 554 1.87 -8.69 -12.80
N LYS A 555 1.99 -8.46 -14.12
CA LYS A 555 0.96 -8.86 -15.09
C LYS A 555 0.83 -10.38 -15.19
N GLU A 556 1.94 -11.11 -15.15
CA GLU A 556 1.92 -12.58 -15.08
C GLU A 556 1.18 -13.07 -13.83
N TYR A 557 1.42 -12.48 -12.66
CA TYR A 557 0.66 -12.80 -11.44
C TYR A 557 -0.84 -12.59 -11.63
N ALA A 558 -1.24 -11.44 -12.17
CA ALA A 558 -2.65 -11.14 -12.40
C ALA A 558 -3.31 -12.14 -13.36
N LEU A 559 -2.63 -12.50 -14.46
CA LEU A 559 -3.14 -13.45 -15.46
C LEU A 559 -3.22 -14.89 -14.92
N ARG A 560 -2.21 -15.35 -14.18
CA ARG A 560 -2.19 -16.70 -13.59
C ARG A 560 -3.32 -16.90 -12.60
N TRP A 561 -3.63 -15.85 -11.82
CA TRP A 561 -4.60 -15.91 -10.72
C TRP A 561 -5.94 -15.24 -11.03
N LYS A 562 -6.18 -14.80 -12.25
CA LYS A 562 -7.49 -14.31 -12.70
C LYS A 562 -8.59 -15.32 -12.39
N TYR A 563 -9.61 -14.92 -11.64
CA TYR A 563 -10.70 -15.75 -11.14
C TYR A 563 -10.26 -16.91 -10.24
N LYS A 564 -9.15 -16.79 -9.59
CA LYS A 564 -8.61 -17.79 -8.67
C LYS A 564 -8.20 -17.15 -7.34
N ARG A 565 -7.81 -17.99 -6.38
CA ARG A 565 -7.46 -17.52 -5.02
C ARG A 565 -5.97 -17.73 -4.75
N PRO A 566 -5.12 -16.70 -4.97
CA PRO A 566 -3.71 -16.76 -4.62
C PRO A 566 -3.48 -16.60 -3.11
N THR A 567 -2.33 -17.10 -2.68
CA THR A 567 -1.73 -16.84 -1.35
C THR A 567 -0.51 -15.94 -1.50
N PRO A 568 0.06 -15.38 -0.40
CA PRO A 568 1.32 -14.66 -0.46
C PRO A 568 2.46 -15.42 -1.13
N ALA A 569 2.54 -16.74 -0.87
CA ALA A 569 3.54 -17.61 -1.49
C ALA A 569 3.43 -17.63 -3.02
N ASP A 570 2.21 -17.65 -3.55
CA ASP A 570 1.96 -17.63 -4.99
C ASP A 570 2.40 -16.30 -5.62
N PHE A 571 2.19 -15.18 -4.91
CA PHE A 571 2.65 -13.87 -5.35
C PHE A 571 4.18 -13.79 -5.36
N PHE A 572 4.84 -14.15 -4.27
CA PHE A 572 6.31 -14.08 -4.16
C PHE A 572 6.98 -14.95 -5.21
N ARG A 573 6.56 -16.21 -5.34
CA ARG A 573 7.08 -17.15 -6.34
C ARG A 573 6.86 -16.66 -7.77
N THR A 574 5.67 -16.10 -8.06
CA THR A 574 5.41 -15.57 -9.42
C THR A 574 6.34 -14.40 -9.72
N MET A 575 6.53 -13.48 -8.77
CA MET A 575 7.40 -12.32 -8.99
C MET A 575 8.87 -12.76 -9.22
N GLU A 576 9.35 -13.77 -8.50
CA GLU A 576 10.71 -14.29 -8.67
C GLU A 576 10.86 -15.10 -9.95
N GLU A 577 9.93 -16.01 -10.24
CA GLU A 577 10.00 -16.86 -11.42
C GLU A 577 9.88 -16.05 -12.70
N ALA A 578 8.94 -15.11 -12.77
CA ALA A 578 8.74 -14.29 -13.95
C ALA A 578 9.87 -13.25 -14.15
N SER A 579 10.45 -12.72 -13.06
CA SER A 579 11.58 -11.79 -13.15
C SER A 579 12.93 -12.49 -13.31
N GLY A 580 13.05 -13.74 -12.87
CA GLY A 580 14.33 -14.46 -12.79
C GLY A 580 15.28 -13.91 -11.72
N VAL A 581 14.79 -13.12 -10.75
CA VAL A 581 15.58 -12.47 -9.69
C VAL A 581 15.23 -13.06 -8.34
N ASP A 582 16.26 -13.45 -7.56
CA ASP A 582 16.11 -13.85 -6.14
C ASP A 582 15.70 -12.63 -5.29
N LEU A 583 14.47 -12.63 -4.80
CA LEU A 583 13.88 -11.57 -3.98
C LEU A 583 13.59 -12.03 -2.54
N ASP A 584 14.01 -13.20 -2.13
CA ASP A 584 13.77 -13.74 -0.79
C ASP A 584 14.17 -12.77 0.33
N TRP A 585 15.31 -12.10 0.17
CA TRP A 585 15.80 -11.09 1.09
C TRP A 585 14.85 -9.90 1.19
N PHE A 586 14.25 -9.50 0.07
CA PHE A 586 13.31 -8.39 -0.01
C PHE A 586 11.98 -8.72 0.69
N TRP A 587 11.38 -9.87 0.34
CA TRP A 587 10.15 -10.33 0.97
C TRP A 587 10.32 -10.52 2.48
N ARG A 588 11.41 -11.19 2.90
CA ARG A 588 11.74 -11.41 4.31
C ARG A 588 11.84 -10.09 5.08
N GLY A 589 12.52 -9.11 4.54
CA GLY A 589 12.73 -7.81 5.18
C GLY A 589 11.46 -6.97 5.23
N TRP A 590 10.82 -6.75 4.08
CA TRP A 590 9.68 -5.86 3.98
C TRP A 590 8.38 -6.45 4.55
N PHE A 591 8.09 -7.74 4.28
CA PHE A 591 6.80 -8.35 4.58
C PHE A 591 6.76 -9.11 5.90
N TYR A 592 7.85 -9.77 6.28
CA TYR A 592 7.90 -10.63 7.47
C TYR A 592 8.53 -9.98 8.71
N SER A 593 9.20 -8.83 8.56
CA SER A 593 9.87 -8.16 9.67
C SER A 593 9.33 -6.76 9.96
N THR A 594 9.76 -6.20 11.10
CA THR A 594 9.58 -4.80 11.49
C THR A 594 10.87 -3.99 11.36
N ASP A 595 11.87 -4.55 10.70
CA ASP A 595 13.09 -3.84 10.37
C ASP A 595 12.80 -2.63 9.47
N HIS A 596 13.71 -1.68 9.47
CA HIS A 596 13.63 -0.48 8.65
C HIS A 596 14.96 -0.22 7.94
N VAL A 597 14.95 0.62 6.94
CA VAL A 597 16.17 1.03 6.23
C VAL A 597 16.84 2.15 7.02
N ASP A 598 18.09 1.95 7.39
CA ASP A 598 19.00 2.97 7.97
C ASP A 598 20.44 2.55 7.62
N ILE A 599 20.93 2.99 6.44
CA ILE A 599 22.25 2.68 5.92
C ILE A 599 23.16 3.89 6.09
N SER A 600 24.11 3.79 7.00
CA SER A 600 25.08 4.84 7.30
C SER A 600 26.36 4.68 6.50
N ILE A 601 26.89 5.75 5.93
CA ILE A 601 28.29 5.82 5.54
C ILE A 601 29.10 6.31 6.74
N ASP A 602 29.94 5.45 7.29
CA ASP A 602 30.64 5.73 8.56
C ASP A 602 32.00 6.38 8.34
N ARG A 603 32.75 5.92 7.33
CA ARG A 603 34.10 6.42 7.04
C ARG A 603 34.46 6.23 5.57
N ILE A 604 35.31 7.17 5.08
CA ILE A 604 36.05 7.01 3.82
C ILE A 604 37.53 7.06 4.14
N SER A 605 38.27 6.03 3.73
CA SER A 605 39.71 5.96 3.85
C SER A 605 40.35 5.97 2.48
N LYS A 606 41.20 6.97 2.20
CA LYS A 606 42.00 7.01 0.98
C LYS A 606 43.21 6.10 1.17
N LEU A 607 43.36 5.10 0.33
CA LEU A 607 44.51 4.23 0.26
C LEU A 607 45.44 4.72 -0.85
N ARG A 608 46.71 4.47 -0.66
CA ARG A 608 47.72 4.70 -1.70
C ARG A 608 48.42 3.39 -2.01
N LEU A 609 48.83 3.28 -3.26
CA LEU A 609 49.67 2.15 -3.65
C LEU A 609 51.01 2.29 -2.96
N ASP A 610 51.43 1.24 -2.26
CA ASP A 610 52.83 1.12 -1.75
C ASP A 610 53.72 0.71 -2.93
N THR A 611 54.39 1.68 -3.51
CA THR A 611 55.17 1.46 -4.74
C THR A 611 56.49 0.70 -4.41
N LYS A 612 56.90 0.63 -3.14
CA LYS A 612 58.22 0.10 -2.73
C LYS A 612 59.38 0.82 -3.40
N ASP A 613 59.16 1.76 -4.26
CA ASP A 613 60.16 2.60 -4.94
C ASP A 613 60.55 3.76 -4.00
N PRO A 614 61.76 3.78 -3.44
CA PRO A 614 62.14 4.82 -2.52
C PRO A 614 62.20 6.20 -3.15
N ASP A 615 62.46 6.28 -4.46
CA ASP A 615 62.51 7.58 -5.18
C ASP A 615 61.12 8.19 -5.33
N ILE A 616 60.07 7.39 -5.27
CA ILE A 616 58.68 7.85 -5.30
C ILE A 616 58.15 8.03 -3.85
N ASP A 617 58.31 6.99 -3.03
CA ASP A 617 57.65 6.97 -1.71
C ASP A 617 58.27 7.96 -0.73
N PHE A 618 59.60 8.14 -0.76
CA PHE A 618 60.29 9.04 0.18
C PHE A 618 60.03 10.52 -0.18
N ASP A 619 60.02 10.87 -1.48
CA ASP A 619 59.66 12.24 -1.89
C ASP A 619 58.22 12.57 -1.49
N ARG A 620 57.31 11.63 -1.66
CA ARG A 620 55.92 11.81 -1.21
C ARG A 620 55.81 11.99 0.31
N LEU A 621 56.49 11.15 1.09
CA LEU A 621 56.51 11.23 2.56
C LEU A 621 57.11 12.56 3.04
N ARG A 622 58.17 13.04 2.34
CA ARG A 622 58.75 14.34 2.60
C ARG A 622 57.73 15.47 2.38
N GLN A 623 57.00 15.42 1.26
CA GLN A 623 55.98 16.42 0.94
C GLN A 623 54.82 16.36 1.98
N GLU A 624 54.37 15.19 2.38
CA GLU A 624 53.36 15.04 3.43
C GLU A 624 53.79 15.63 4.78
N GLU A 625 55.08 15.55 5.10
CA GLU A 625 55.67 16.16 6.31
C GLU A 625 55.69 17.69 6.21
N LEU A 626 56.03 18.21 5.03
CA LEU A 626 56.05 19.66 4.75
C LEU A 626 54.68 20.32 4.71
N ASP A 627 53.66 19.53 4.25
CA ASP A 627 52.27 19.98 4.16
C ASP A 627 51.51 19.97 5.50
N LYS A 628 52.12 19.44 6.56
CA LYS A 628 51.53 19.50 7.90
C LYS A 628 51.30 20.93 8.35
N PRO A 629 50.15 21.21 8.99
CA PRO A 629 49.91 22.53 9.54
C PRO A 629 51.05 22.97 10.48
N LEU A 630 51.51 24.19 10.32
CA LEU A 630 52.49 24.79 11.22
C LEU A 630 51.93 24.88 12.63
N SER A 631 52.78 24.79 13.63
CA SER A 631 52.40 25.13 15.01
C SER A 631 52.03 26.61 15.10
N LEU A 632 51.17 27.01 16.05
CA LEU A 632 50.82 28.40 16.25
C LEU A 632 52.09 29.28 16.48
N THR A 633 53.16 28.67 17.12
CA THR A 633 54.43 29.34 17.33
C THR A 633 55.16 29.60 16.01
N ASP A 634 55.17 28.56 15.12
CA ASP A 634 55.83 28.69 13.81
C ASP A 634 55.08 29.62 12.88
N GLU A 635 53.77 29.61 12.89
CA GLU A 635 52.94 30.58 12.15
C GLU A 635 53.22 32.01 12.59
N ARG A 636 53.31 32.27 13.90
CA ARG A 636 53.62 33.58 14.46
C ARG A 636 55.05 33.99 14.15
N ASN A 637 56.03 33.10 14.29
CA ASN A 637 57.43 33.35 13.94
C ASN A 637 57.58 33.72 12.47
N LYS A 638 56.86 33.01 11.58
CA LYS A 638 56.82 33.32 10.13
C LYS A 638 56.17 34.66 9.86
N ALA A 639 55.05 34.97 10.52
CA ALA A 639 54.37 36.28 10.38
C ALA A 639 55.22 37.46 10.89
N GLU A 640 56.01 37.24 11.93
CA GLU A 640 56.99 38.23 12.48
C GLU A 640 58.26 38.35 11.63
N GLY A 641 58.41 37.53 10.56
CA GLY A 641 59.62 37.54 9.71
C GLY A 641 60.86 37.00 10.40
N LYS A 642 60.69 36.14 11.44
CA LYS A 642 61.84 35.54 12.12
C LYS A 642 62.52 34.54 11.20
N LYS A 643 63.81 34.78 10.92
CA LYS A 643 64.63 33.88 10.13
C LYS A 643 65.23 32.81 11.05
N LEU A 644 65.28 31.57 10.53
CA LEU A 644 65.98 30.50 11.20
C LEU A 644 67.47 30.83 11.40
N TRP A 645 68.09 30.26 12.45
CA TRP A 645 69.50 30.54 12.74
C TRP A 645 70.42 30.12 11.58
N VAL A 646 70.13 28.95 10.98
CA VAL A 646 70.87 28.46 9.82
C VAL A 646 70.71 29.35 8.56
N GLU A 647 69.57 30.01 8.39
CA GLU A 647 69.36 31.00 7.30
C GLU A 647 70.17 32.26 7.51
N ARG A 648 70.43 32.61 8.78
CA ARG A 648 71.23 33.77 9.12
C ARG A 648 72.71 33.49 9.04
N PHE A 649 73.14 32.27 9.29
CA PHE A 649 74.52 31.83 9.35
C PHE A 649 74.69 30.51 8.57
N PRO A 650 74.71 30.55 7.25
CA PRO A 650 74.79 29.36 6.37
C PRO A 650 76.04 28.48 6.62
N ASP A 651 77.11 29.06 7.15
CA ASP A 651 78.37 28.39 7.41
C ASP A 651 78.32 27.32 8.50
N ILE A 652 77.19 27.23 9.26
CA ILE A 652 77.00 26.19 10.31
C ILE A 652 76.15 25.01 9.80
N THR A 653 75.70 25.06 8.57
CA THR A 653 74.95 23.92 7.97
C THR A 653 75.89 22.72 7.72
N ASP A 654 75.38 21.53 7.94
CA ASP A 654 76.16 20.30 7.73
C ASP A 654 75.41 19.28 6.87
N PHE A 655 75.93 18.09 6.85
CA PHE A 655 75.31 16.94 6.10
C PHE A 655 73.81 16.73 6.49
N TYR A 656 73.42 16.98 7.73
CA TYR A 656 72.06 16.74 8.22
C TYR A 656 71.09 17.89 7.90
N ASP A 657 71.61 19.03 7.49
CA ASP A 657 70.76 20.10 6.94
C ASP A 657 70.44 19.85 5.46
N GLU A 658 71.31 19.17 4.74
CA GLU A 658 71.13 18.78 3.35
C GLU A 658 70.41 17.44 3.16
N ASN A 659 70.46 16.55 4.19
CA ASN A 659 69.91 15.22 4.14
C ASN A 659 69.00 14.97 5.32
N ASP A 660 67.79 14.51 4.98
CA ASP A 660 66.74 14.14 5.96
C ASP A 660 66.55 12.61 6.05
N ARG A 661 65.62 12.18 6.88
CA ARG A 661 65.20 10.78 7.02
C ARG A 661 64.61 10.16 5.75
N PHE A 662 64.26 10.99 4.75
CA PHE A 662 63.74 10.58 3.47
C PHE A 662 64.77 10.64 2.33
N THR A 663 66.02 10.85 2.67
CA THR A 663 67.11 10.81 1.68
C THR A 663 67.33 9.37 1.19
N VAL A 664 67.17 9.14 -0.11
CA VAL A 664 67.25 7.82 -0.71
C VAL A 664 68.68 7.37 -0.84
N THR A 665 69.01 6.20 -0.30
CA THR A 665 70.36 5.59 -0.39
C THR A 665 70.39 4.38 -1.32
N ASN A 666 71.56 3.94 -1.66
CA ASN A 666 71.73 2.70 -2.47
C ASN A 666 71.17 1.45 -1.76
N LYS A 667 71.04 1.47 -0.43
CA LYS A 667 70.44 0.37 0.32
C LYS A 667 68.94 0.22 -0.01
N GLU A 668 68.20 1.32 -0.03
CA GLU A 668 66.78 1.32 -0.37
C GLU A 668 66.53 0.96 -1.83
N ARG A 669 67.33 1.53 -2.76
CA ARG A 669 67.27 1.18 -4.20
C ARG A 669 67.58 -0.30 -4.45
N ASN A 670 68.56 -0.87 -3.73
CA ASN A 670 68.84 -2.31 -3.86
C ASN A 670 67.76 -3.17 -3.25
N ALA A 671 67.07 -2.71 -2.19
CA ALA A 671 65.93 -3.42 -1.61
C ALA A 671 64.75 -3.44 -2.62
N TYR A 672 64.46 -2.30 -3.29
CA TYR A 672 63.47 -2.21 -4.36
C TYR A 672 63.76 -3.15 -5.54
N LYS A 673 65.00 -3.14 -6.01
CA LYS A 673 65.43 -4.06 -7.09
C LYS A 673 65.19 -5.53 -6.68
N LYS A 674 65.59 -5.93 -5.48
CA LYS A 674 65.32 -7.29 -4.95
C LYS A 674 63.84 -7.62 -4.83
N PHE A 675 62.99 -6.64 -4.54
CA PHE A 675 61.55 -6.81 -4.56
C PHE A 675 61.03 -7.09 -5.98
N LEU A 676 61.43 -6.28 -6.96
CA LEU A 676 61.04 -6.49 -8.37
C LEU A 676 61.56 -7.83 -8.95
N ASP A 677 62.75 -8.27 -8.56
CA ASP A 677 63.30 -9.56 -8.98
C ASP A 677 62.60 -10.79 -8.40
N LYS A 678 61.79 -10.60 -7.32
CA LYS A 678 60.96 -11.66 -6.72
C LYS A 678 59.58 -11.81 -7.29
N LEU A 679 59.11 -10.80 -8.03
CA LEU A 679 57.81 -10.84 -8.64
C LEU A 679 57.77 -11.80 -9.83
N GLU A 680 56.66 -12.58 -9.92
CA GLU A 680 56.39 -13.34 -11.15
C GLU A 680 56.15 -12.41 -12.34
N PRO A 681 56.38 -12.82 -13.59
CA PRO A 681 56.22 -11.95 -14.75
C PRO A 681 54.86 -11.26 -14.85
N TRP A 682 53.78 -11.94 -14.48
CA TRP A 682 52.44 -11.36 -14.47
C TRP A 682 52.24 -10.36 -13.30
N GLU A 683 52.76 -10.62 -12.11
CA GLU A 683 52.74 -9.70 -10.95
C GLU A 683 53.50 -8.42 -11.32
N LYS A 684 54.68 -8.54 -11.92
CA LYS A 684 55.48 -7.40 -12.34
C LYS A 684 54.72 -6.52 -13.34
N THR A 685 54.03 -7.12 -14.32
CA THR A 685 53.22 -6.40 -15.31
C THR A 685 52.09 -5.65 -14.65
N VAL A 686 51.36 -6.29 -13.73
CA VAL A 686 50.26 -5.66 -12.97
C VAL A 686 50.76 -4.51 -12.10
N PHE A 687 51.88 -4.73 -11.39
CA PHE A 687 52.47 -3.74 -10.49
C PHE A 687 52.96 -2.50 -11.27
N GLU A 688 53.75 -2.69 -12.32
CA GLU A 688 54.25 -1.59 -13.16
C GLU A 688 53.11 -0.79 -13.79
N ARG A 689 52.04 -1.47 -14.18
CA ARG A 689 50.82 -0.81 -14.67
C ARG A 689 50.16 0.04 -13.58
N ALA A 690 49.98 -0.50 -12.40
CA ALA A 690 49.37 0.18 -11.25
C ALA A 690 50.18 1.43 -10.83
N VAL A 691 51.51 1.32 -10.79
CA VAL A 691 52.38 2.49 -10.49
C VAL A 691 52.29 3.55 -11.55
N LYS A 692 52.19 3.17 -12.85
CA LYS A 692 52.07 4.10 -13.98
C LYS A 692 50.73 4.80 -13.99
N GLU A 693 49.62 4.07 -13.73
CA GLU A 693 48.27 4.62 -13.75
C GLU A 693 48.03 5.54 -12.53
N ASP A 694 48.70 5.36 -11.42
CA ASP A 694 48.67 6.17 -10.18
C ASP A 694 47.22 6.55 -9.78
N LYS A 695 46.29 5.56 -9.74
CA LYS A 695 44.87 5.76 -9.43
C LYS A 695 44.62 6.08 -7.97
N ASN A 696 43.51 6.73 -7.70
CA ASN A 696 43.03 6.92 -6.35
C ASN A 696 42.23 5.70 -5.89
N TYR A 697 42.48 5.23 -4.68
CA TYR A 697 41.83 4.09 -4.05
C TYR A 697 41.11 4.56 -2.78
N TYR A 698 39.80 4.30 -2.66
CA TYR A 698 39.01 4.66 -1.50
C TYR A 698 38.34 3.43 -0.92
N VAL A 699 38.35 3.26 0.39
CA VAL A 699 37.55 2.27 1.11
C VAL A 699 36.45 3.01 1.82
N LEU A 700 35.21 2.73 1.40
CA LEU A 700 33.99 3.24 2.00
C LEU A 700 33.47 2.20 3.00
N GLU A 701 33.19 2.62 4.22
CA GLU A 701 32.67 1.77 5.28
C GLU A 701 31.22 2.11 5.54
N PHE A 702 30.35 1.09 5.47
CA PHE A 702 28.93 1.23 5.68
C PHE A 702 28.44 0.38 6.83
N SER A 703 27.43 0.86 7.57
CA SER A 703 26.70 0.07 8.55
C SER A 703 25.20 0.12 8.29
N ASN A 704 24.56 -1.04 8.42
CA ASN A 704 23.11 -1.20 8.43
C ASN A 704 22.62 -1.12 9.88
N LYS A 705 22.00 0.01 10.25
CA LYS A 705 21.53 0.29 11.61
C LYS A 705 20.07 -0.09 11.81
N GLY A 706 19.31 -0.15 10.72
CA GLY A 706 17.88 -0.43 10.75
C GLY A 706 17.52 -1.91 10.61
N GLY A 707 18.47 -2.74 10.18
CA GLY A 707 18.31 -4.19 10.05
C GLY A 707 17.76 -4.65 8.70
N LEU A 708 16.97 -3.84 7.99
CA LEU A 708 16.47 -4.16 6.67
C LEU A 708 17.59 -3.96 5.65
N VAL A 709 17.90 -5.02 4.87
CA VAL A 709 18.94 -4.94 3.83
C VAL A 709 18.35 -4.33 2.56
N MET A 710 19.14 -3.42 1.95
CA MET A 710 18.79 -2.75 0.70
C MET A 710 20.05 -2.52 -0.14
N PRO A 711 19.95 -2.27 -1.44
CA PRO A 711 21.05 -1.80 -2.24
C PRO A 711 21.67 -0.54 -1.64
N ILE A 712 23.00 -0.35 -1.83
CA ILE A 712 23.68 0.90 -1.49
C ILE A 712 23.77 1.73 -2.77
N ILE A 713 23.01 2.80 -2.85
CA ILE A 713 22.99 3.72 -3.97
C ILE A 713 23.84 4.93 -3.59
N LEU A 714 24.89 5.18 -4.37
CA LEU A 714 25.87 6.23 -4.07
C LEU A 714 25.83 7.33 -5.13
N GLU A 715 25.94 8.57 -4.67
CA GLU A 715 26.42 9.70 -5.45
C GLU A 715 27.82 10.06 -4.98
N LEU A 716 28.80 9.89 -5.85
CA LEU A 716 30.19 10.24 -5.64
C LEU A 716 30.43 11.64 -6.17
N THR A 717 30.94 12.57 -5.36
CA THR A 717 31.27 13.94 -5.78
C THR A 717 32.78 14.11 -5.81
N PHE A 718 33.33 14.58 -6.91
CA PHE A 718 34.76 14.78 -7.11
C PHE A 718 35.19 16.25 -6.95
N ALA A 719 36.49 16.47 -6.78
CA ALA A 719 37.09 17.81 -6.56
C ALA A 719 36.87 18.76 -7.75
N ASP A 720 36.70 18.23 -8.95
CA ASP A 720 36.37 19.01 -10.15
C ASP A 720 34.89 19.43 -10.23
N GLY A 721 34.08 19.03 -9.23
CA GLY A 721 32.63 19.33 -9.14
C GLY A 721 31.76 18.34 -9.94
N THR A 722 32.33 17.34 -10.61
CA THR A 722 31.55 16.29 -11.30
C THR A 722 30.97 15.30 -10.30
N THR A 723 29.88 14.63 -10.68
CA THR A 723 29.25 13.57 -9.87
C THR A 723 29.10 12.30 -10.68
N GLU A 724 29.14 11.16 -10.00
CA GLU A 724 28.91 9.83 -10.56
C GLU A 724 28.02 9.00 -9.64
N ASN A 725 27.02 8.34 -10.20
CA ASN A 725 26.16 7.45 -9.45
C ASN A 725 26.65 6.00 -9.53
N GLN A 726 26.65 5.31 -8.40
CA GLN A 726 27.02 3.91 -8.34
C GLN A 726 25.95 3.11 -7.59
N TYR A 727 25.49 2.02 -8.20
CA TYR A 727 24.56 1.07 -7.60
C TYR A 727 25.34 -0.17 -7.10
N ILE A 728 25.19 -0.50 -5.84
CA ILE A 728 25.77 -1.69 -5.21
C ILE A 728 24.59 -2.58 -4.77
N PRO A 729 24.43 -3.78 -5.37
CA PRO A 729 23.31 -4.67 -5.04
C PRO A 729 23.24 -5.05 -3.55
N ALA A 730 22.04 -5.39 -3.08
CA ALA A 730 21.79 -5.77 -1.68
C ALA A 730 22.61 -6.98 -1.22
N GLU A 731 23.06 -7.83 -2.14
CA GLU A 731 23.89 -9.00 -1.91
C GLU A 731 25.24 -8.67 -1.26
N ILE A 732 25.68 -7.41 -1.27
CA ILE A 732 26.85 -7.00 -0.50
C ILE A 732 26.72 -7.32 0.99
N TRP A 733 25.49 -7.33 1.52
CA TRP A 733 25.18 -7.64 2.93
C TRP A 733 25.13 -9.13 3.24
N ARG A 734 25.22 -10.01 2.24
CA ARG A 734 25.00 -11.48 2.40
C ARG A 734 25.86 -12.13 3.48
N ARG A 735 27.12 -11.73 3.62
CA ARG A 735 28.06 -12.30 4.60
C ARG A 735 28.07 -11.55 5.93
N THR A 736 27.78 -10.28 5.89
CA THR A 736 27.86 -9.37 7.03
C THR A 736 26.72 -8.35 6.97
N PRO A 737 25.53 -8.69 7.51
CA PRO A 737 24.34 -7.84 7.35
C PRO A 737 24.41 -6.53 8.17
N LYS A 738 25.40 -6.38 9.05
CA LYS A 738 25.55 -5.20 9.94
C LYS A 738 26.55 -4.17 9.43
N ALA A 739 27.63 -4.60 8.76
CA ALA A 739 28.64 -3.68 8.25
C ALA A 739 29.38 -4.27 7.05
N VAL A 740 29.67 -3.42 6.07
CA VAL A 740 30.40 -3.80 4.85
C VAL A 740 31.35 -2.70 4.42
N ASN A 741 32.40 -3.10 3.71
CA ASN A 741 33.36 -2.19 3.12
C ASN A 741 33.36 -2.36 1.60
N LYS A 742 33.41 -1.24 0.88
CA LYS A 742 33.49 -1.23 -0.59
C LYS A 742 34.68 -0.41 -1.04
N MET A 743 35.53 -1.00 -1.88
CA MET A 743 36.58 -0.26 -2.55
C MET A 743 36.05 0.44 -3.80
N ILE A 744 36.33 1.73 -3.92
CA ILE A 744 36.10 2.55 -5.10
C ILE A 744 37.48 2.94 -5.66
N ILE A 745 37.62 2.84 -6.97
CA ILE A 745 38.87 3.21 -7.68
C ILE A 745 38.49 4.29 -8.68
N THR A 746 39.19 5.41 -8.63
CA THR A 746 39.00 6.54 -9.55
C THR A 746 40.28 6.91 -10.25
N ASP A 747 40.20 7.60 -11.36
CA ASP A 747 41.39 8.12 -12.05
C ASP A 747 42.09 9.17 -11.19
N LYS A 748 43.39 9.39 -11.47
CA LYS A 748 44.26 10.27 -10.68
C LYS A 748 43.71 11.66 -10.48
N ASP A 749 43.12 12.22 -11.53
CA ASP A 749 42.52 13.56 -11.57
C ASP A 749 41.12 13.66 -10.96
N LYS A 750 40.47 12.49 -10.67
CA LYS A 750 39.19 12.38 -10.00
C LYS A 750 39.34 12.09 -8.51
N GLU A 751 39.64 13.12 -7.74
CA GLU A 751 39.71 13.00 -6.28
C GLU A 751 38.32 13.07 -5.64
N LEU A 752 37.97 12.04 -4.86
CA LEU A 752 36.69 11.95 -4.17
C LEU A 752 36.62 12.92 -2.97
N VAL A 753 35.65 13.83 -2.99
CA VAL A 753 35.45 14.86 -1.96
C VAL A 753 34.31 14.52 -1.03
N SER A 754 33.22 13.99 -1.56
CA SER A 754 32.07 13.60 -0.75
C SER A 754 31.30 12.42 -1.38
N VAL A 755 30.60 11.70 -0.50
CA VAL A 755 29.70 10.60 -0.87
C VAL A 755 28.36 10.83 -0.20
N THR A 756 27.29 10.63 -0.98
CA THR A 756 25.92 10.64 -0.49
C THR A 756 25.29 9.25 -0.74
N VAL A 757 24.75 8.64 0.30
CA VAL A 757 23.96 7.40 0.23
C VAL A 757 22.52 7.78 -0.04
N ASP A 758 21.87 7.08 -0.97
CA ASP A 758 20.46 7.25 -1.35
C ASP A 758 20.09 8.73 -1.64
N PRO A 759 20.74 9.36 -2.62
CA PRO A 759 20.62 10.80 -2.88
C PRO A 759 19.21 11.25 -3.28
N ARG A 760 18.39 10.31 -3.80
CA ARG A 760 17.02 10.58 -4.26
C ARG A 760 15.93 9.93 -3.39
N TRP A 761 16.33 9.34 -2.26
CA TRP A 761 15.40 8.65 -1.35
C TRP A 761 14.67 7.47 -2.01
N GLU A 762 15.43 6.60 -2.65
CA GLU A 762 14.91 5.45 -3.40
C GLU A 762 14.66 4.22 -2.52
N THR A 763 15.17 4.20 -1.27
CA THR A 763 15.16 3.00 -0.39
C THR A 763 14.31 3.15 0.88
N ALA A 764 13.66 4.27 1.13
CA ALA A 764 12.95 4.60 2.37
C ALA A 764 13.86 4.70 3.61
N ASP A 765 15.10 5.17 3.45
CA ASP A 765 16.01 5.39 4.57
C ASP A 765 15.40 6.35 5.59
N VAL A 766 15.35 5.90 6.86
CA VAL A 766 14.69 6.63 7.95
C VAL A 766 15.56 7.69 8.59
N ASN A 767 16.87 7.74 8.27
CA ASN A 767 17.83 8.63 8.91
C ASN A 767 18.84 9.22 7.92
N VAL A 768 18.39 10.15 7.12
CA VAL A 768 19.23 10.80 6.10
C VAL A 768 20.39 11.63 6.66
N ASP A 769 20.45 11.88 7.98
CA ASP A 769 21.55 12.63 8.61
C ASP A 769 22.87 11.82 8.61
N ASN A 770 22.80 10.49 8.46
CA ASN A 770 23.97 9.61 8.40
C ASN A 770 24.35 9.16 6.98
N ASN A 771 23.64 9.67 5.96
CA ASN A 771 23.82 9.33 4.54
C ASN A 771 24.93 10.14 3.84
N HIS A 772 25.59 11.06 4.52
CA HIS A 772 26.59 11.93 3.92
C HIS A 772 27.96 11.76 4.57
N TYR A 773 28.99 11.75 3.75
CA TYR A 773 30.37 11.85 4.20
C TYR A 773 31.13 12.86 3.33
N PRO A 774 31.77 13.91 3.90
CA PRO A 774 31.72 14.31 5.32
C PRO A 774 30.31 14.60 5.81
N ARG A 775 30.06 14.46 7.12
CA ARG A 775 28.74 14.71 7.71
C ARG A 775 28.19 16.10 7.36
N LYS A 776 26.98 16.15 6.88
CA LYS A 776 26.24 17.37 6.57
C LYS A 776 24.99 17.48 7.43
N ILE A 777 24.62 18.68 7.81
CA ILE A 777 23.31 18.94 8.40
C ILE A 777 22.32 19.06 7.22
N VAL A 778 21.48 18.05 7.04
CA VAL A 778 20.49 18.06 5.97
C VAL A 778 19.29 18.95 6.39
N PRO A 779 18.82 19.88 5.54
CA PRO A 779 17.70 20.77 5.88
C PRO A 779 16.32 20.10 6.07
N SER A 780 16.23 18.78 6.01
CA SER A 780 15.00 17.98 6.02
C SER A 780 14.02 18.31 7.16
N ARG A 781 14.52 18.68 8.36
CA ARG A 781 13.65 19.14 9.47
C ARG A 781 12.96 20.46 9.19
N ILE A 782 13.62 21.38 8.50
CA ILE A 782 13.05 22.69 8.14
C ILE A 782 12.06 22.53 6.99
N GLU A 783 12.33 21.66 6.02
CA GLU A 783 11.41 21.35 4.92
C GLU A 783 10.19 20.56 5.41
N ALA A 784 10.34 19.57 6.30
CA ALA A 784 9.24 18.90 6.94
C ALA A 784 8.36 19.83 7.80
N TYR A 785 8.96 20.87 8.39
CA TYR A 785 8.20 21.90 9.11
C TYR A 785 7.46 22.85 8.14
N LYS A 786 8.03 23.11 6.98
CA LYS A 786 7.40 23.90 5.90
C LYS A 786 6.29 23.13 5.20
N SER A 787 6.42 21.80 5.01
CA SER A 787 5.39 20.97 4.39
C SER A 787 4.13 20.86 5.26
N LYS A 788 4.26 20.86 6.60
CA LYS A 788 3.09 20.96 7.52
C LYS A 788 2.28 22.25 7.36
N LYS A 789 2.89 23.33 6.87
CA LYS A 789 2.18 24.58 6.53
C LYS A 789 1.43 24.50 5.19
N SER A 790 1.84 23.63 4.27
CA SER A 790 1.18 23.49 2.96
C SER A 790 -0.13 22.68 3.02
N THR A 791 -0.27 21.74 3.96
CA THR A 791 -1.52 21.00 4.19
C THR A 791 -2.70 21.91 4.55
N ARG A 792 -2.43 23.05 5.19
CA ARG A 792 -3.48 24.04 5.53
C ARG A 792 -4.03 24.78 4.29
N LYS A 793 -3.26 24.83 3.18
CA LYS A 793 -3.69 25.43 1.91
C LYS A 793 -4.53 24.49 1.04
N VAL A 794 -4.35 23.17 1.17
CA VAL A 794 -5.09 22.16 0.37
C VAL A 794 -6.53 22.02 0.82
N SER A 795 -6.80 22.19 2.13
CA SER A 795 -8.15 22.14 2.71
C SER A 795 -8.93 23.45 2.60
N ARG A 796 -8.35 24.52 2.04
CA ARG A 796 -9.02 25.79 1.86
C ARG A 796 -9.88 25.77 0.60
N ASP A 797 -11.13 26.16 0.70
CA ASP A 797 -12.03 26.35 -0.45
C ASP A 797 -11.75 27.71 -1.11
N ILE A 798 -10.74 27.73 -1.97
CA ILE A 798 -10.35 28.93 -2.72
C ILE A 798 -11.47 29.38 -3.68
N MET A 799 -12.29 28.45 -4.16
CA MET A 799 -13.42 28.74 -5.04
C MET A 799 -14.45 29.61 -4.32
N GLN A 800 -14.75 29.29 -3.06
CA GLN A 800 -15.65 30.08 -2.22
C GLN A 800 -15.07 31.46 -1.90
N ASP A 801 -13.78 31.55 -1.56
CA ASP A 801 -13.13 32.82 -1.29
C ASP A 801 -13.24 33.76 -2.50
N ILE A 802 -12.92 33.29 -3.71
CA ILE A 802 -13.01 34.09 -4.95
C ILE A 802 -14.46 34.46 -5.30
N LYS A 803 -15.41 33.56 -5.14
CA LYS A 803 -16.84 33.85 -5.36
C LYS A 803 -17.35 34.95 -4.43
N THR A 804 -16.87 34.96 -3.18
CA THR A 804 -17.23 36.01 -2.19
C THR A 804 -16.59 37.33 -2.56
N GLU A 805 -15.32 37.36 -2.97
CA GLU A 805 -14.63 38.56 -3.44
C GLU A 805 -15.35 39.16 -4.66
N LEU A 806 -15.68 38.35 -5.67
CA LEU A 806 -16.39 38.80 -6.89
C LEU A 806 -17.82 39.33 -6.62
N LYS A 807 -18.48 38.87 -5.53
CA LYS A 807 -19.77 39.43 -5.11
C LYS A 807 -19.61 40.80 -4.46
N THR A 808 -18.60 40.95 -3.60
CA THR A 808 -18.29 42.20 -2.90
C THR A 808 -17.92 43.29 -3.91
N ASP A 809 -17.08 42.97 -4.90
CA ASP A 809 -16.72 43.88 -5.97
C ASP A 809 -17.94 44.34 -6.81
N LYS A 810 -18.89 43.44 -7.09
CA LYS A 810 -20.13 43.79 -7.81
C LYS A 810 -21.05 44.68 -6.98
N GLU A 811 -21.17 44.47 -5.68
CA GLU A 811 -21.98 45.24 -4.76
C GLU A 811 -21.38 46.64 -4.50
N GLU A 812 -20.07 46.81 -4.62
CA GLU A 812 -19.39 48.11 -4.59
C GLU A 812 -19.56 48.85 -5.93
N ASP A 813 -19.38 48.21 -7.07
CA ASP A 813 -19.61 48.80 -8.41
C ASP A 813 -21.10 49.24 -8.65
N ASP A 814 -22.07 48.50 -8.10
CA ASP A 814 -23.50 48.86 -8.17
C ASP A 814 -23.83 50.06 -7.24
N LYS A 815 -23.12 50.26 -6.15
CA LYS A 815 -23.26 51.42 -5.25
C LYS A 815 -22.66 52.70 -5.83
N ASP A 816 -21.56 52.60 -6.55
CA ASP A 816 -20.91 53.74 -7.20
C ASP A 816 -21.67 54.21 -8.48
N ASN A 817 -22.56 53.38 -9.02
CA ASN A 817 -23.39 53.75 -10.16
C ASN A 817 -24.78 54.36 -9.79
N ASP A 818 -25.18 54.34 -8.49
CA ASP A 818 -26.40 54.96 -7.98
C ASP A 818 -26.20 56.28 -7.24
N GLU A 819 -24.92 56.81 -7.15
CA GLU A 819 -24.59 58.21 -6.75
C GLU A 819 -24.25 59.07 -8.03
#